data_f25adc9a278f84c77a65d12eb93cee25
#
_entry.id   f25adc9a278f84c77a65d12eb93cee25
#
_cell.length_a   1.000
_cell.length_b   1.000
_cell.length_c   1.000
_cell.angle_alpha   90.00
_cell.angle_beta   90.00
_cell.angle_gamma   90.00
#
_symmetry.space_group_name_H-M   'P 1'
#
loop_
_entity.id
_entity.type
_entity.pdbx_description
1 polymer ?
#
loop_
_entity_poly.entity_id
_entity_poly.type
_entity_poly.pdbx_seq_one_letter_code
_entity_poly.pdbx_strand_id
1 'polypeptide(L)'
;YNDMQNSKAAMYIGSNAAEAHPVSMLHMLHAKETGTKMIVVDPRFTRTAAKADEYVRIRSGSDIPFVFGLMYHVFKNGWEDKQYIHDRVYGMDKVRDEVLAKWTPDKVQEACGVDEATCLKVARILAENRPSTVVWCMGQTQHTIGNAIVRASCLLQLALGNVGKSGGGTNIFRGHDNVQGATDVGPNPDSLPGYYGLLEGSWKHFAKAWGVDFEWIKKQYAPGMMGKSGMTVSRWIDGVLEKNDLIDQESNLRGLFYWGHAPNSQSRGLEMKRAMDKLDLLVVVDPYPSATAAMAAMPGKPEDQNPNRAVYLLPACTQFETSGSVTASNRSLQWREKVIEPLFESRSDQMIMAQLAAKLGFDKELTKNYKMVPAKGGMLEPEPESILREINKCVWTIGYTGQSPERLKAHMRNMNVFDVKSLKAKGGVDKETGYSLDGDYFGLPWPCYGTPEMKHPGSPNLYDTSKHVMEGGGNFRANFGVEREGVNLLAEDGSHSLGADITTGYPEFDHVLVKKLGWWDELTDDEKKAAEGKNWKTDPSGGIIRVVMKNHGCHPFGNAKARAVVWNFPDAIPQHREPLYSNRPDLIDKYPTHDDKKAFWRLPTLYKSVQQKNRDIGKTYPLIMTSGRLVEFEGGGEETRSNPWLAELQQDMFVEINPRAANDRGIRDGEMVWVKTPTGAKIQVKAQVTERVGPDTVFLPFHFSGRWQGADLKQYYPDGAYPVIRGEAVNTATTYGYDSVTMMQETKTTLCQIEKTA
;
A
#
# COMPACT_ATOMS: atom_id res chain seq x y z
N TYR A 1 -12.57 9.03 3.87
CA TYR A 1 -13.79 8.31 4.33
C TYR A 1 -15.01 9.21 4.33
N ASN A 2 -14.87 10.42 4.84
CA ASN A 2 -15.98 11.36 5.03
C ASN A 2 -16.71 11.66 3.72
N ASP A 3 -15.97 11.85 2.64
CA ASP A 3 -16.52 12.13 1.30
C ASP A 3 -17.37 10.99 0.73
N MET A 4 -17.24 9.76 1.25
CA MET A 4 -18.10 8.64 0.85
C MET A 4 -19.58 8.89 1.17
N GLN A 5 -19.91 9.80 2.09
CA GLN A 5 -21.28 10.23 2.33
C GLN A 5 -21.92 10.95 1.13
N ASN A 6 -21.11 11.39 0.17
CA ASN A 6 -21.57 12.05 -1.07
C ASN A 6 -21.71 11.07 -2.23
N SER A 7 -21.30 9.80 -2.06
CA SER A 7 -21.46 8.75 -3.08
C SER A 7 -22.93 8.37 -3.26
N LYS A 8 -23.30 7.98 -4.48
CA LYS A 8 -24.61 7.41 -4.80
C LYS A 8 -24.58 5.88 -4.90
N ALA A 9 -23.40 5.34 -5.19
CA ALA A 9 -23.10 3.91 -5.07
C ALA A 9 -21.67 3.71 -4.59
N ALA A 10 -21.44 2.66 -3.81
CA ALA A 10 -20.10 2.24 -3.37
C ALA A 10 -19.94 0.74 -3.57
N MET A 11 -18.88 0.34 -4.29
CA MET A 11 -18.50 -1.05 -4.46
C MET A 11 -17.25 -1.35 -3.63
N TYR A 12 -17.43 -2.18 -2.60
CA TYR A 12 -16.32 -2.73 -1.82
C TYR A 12 -15.85 -4.03 -2.48
N ILE A 13 -14.62 -4.08 -2.91
CA ILE A 13 -14.03 -5.27 -3.54
C ILE A 13 -12.73 -5.65 -2.84
N GLY A 14 -12.68 -6.88 -2.27
CA GLY A 14 -11.55 -7.32 -1.47
C GLY A 14 -11.27 -6.44 -0.25
N SER A 15 -12.33 -5.85 0.34
CA SER A 15 -12.24 -4.92 1.48
C SER A 15 -13.34 -5.22 2.50
N ASN A 16 -12.94 -5.71 3.67
CA ASN A 16 -13.84 -5.96 4.79
C ASN A 16 -13.80 -4.80 5.79
N ALA A 17 -14.33 -3.65 5.38
CA ALA A 17 -14.27 -2.41 6.14
C ALA A 17 -14.94 -2.49 7.52
N ALA A 18 -16.00 -3.28 7.66
CA ALA A 18 -16.70 -3.45 8.95
C ALA A 18 -15.80 -4.11 10.03
N GLU A 19 -14.78 -4.86 9.62
CA GLU A 19 -13.79 -5.44 10.53
C GLU A 19 -12.47 -4.68 10.53
N ALA A 20 -12.02 -4.17 9.38
CA ALA A 20 -10.72 -3.51 9.26
C ALA A 20 -10.76 -2.00 9.55
N HIS A 21 -11.89 -1.35 9.25
CA HIS A 21 -12.07 0.10 9.33
C HIS A 21 -13.48 0.44 9.83
N PRO A 22 -13.87 -0.02 11.03
CA PRO A 22 -15.26 0.09 11.49
C PRO A 22 -15.78 1.52 11.53
N VAL A 23 -14.93 2.50 11.86
CA VAL A 23 -15.31 3.92 11.85
C VAL A 23 -15.67 4.42 10.45
N SER A 24 -15.03 3.93 9.39
CA SER A 24 -15.37 4.28 8.01
C SER A 24 -16.78 3.82 7.63
N MET A 25 -17.26 2.74 8.24
CA MET A 25 -18.61 2.23 8.01
C MET A 25 -19.69 3.17 8.50
N LEU A 26 -19.42 4.03 9.49
CA LEU A 26 -20.38 5.06 9.92
C LEU A 26 -20.71 5.99 8.76
N HIS A 27 -19.69 6.45 8.01
CA HIS A 27 -19.90 7.31 6.84
C HIS A 27 -20.70 6.61 5.75
N MET A 28 -20.41 5.32 5.50
CA MET A 28 -21.13 4.53 4.50
C MET A 28 -22.58 4.25 4.93
N LEU A 29 -22.81 3.94 6.20
CA LEU A 29 -24.18 3.69 6.70
C LEU A 29 -25.03 4.96 6.66
N HIS A 30 -24.47 6.12 7.02
CA HIS A 30 -25.14 7.42 6.83
C HIS A 30 -25.47 7.71 5.36
N ALA A 31 -24.54 7.35 4.43
CA ALA A 31 -24.84 7.46 3.00
C ALA A 31 -26.00 6.54 2.58
N LYS A 32 -26.07 5.31 3.12
CA LYS A 32 -27.19 4.38 2.85
C LYS A 32 -28.52 4.92 3.34
N GLU A 33 -28.57 5.61 4.48
CA GLU A 33 -29.79 6.27 4.99
C GLU A 33 -30.35 7.30 4.00
N THR A 34 -29.50 7.85 3.14
CA THR A 34 -29.87 8.79 2.07
C THR A 34 -30.01 8.13 0.69
N GLY A 35 -30.00 6.80 0.62
CA GLY A 35 -30.29 6.03 -0.60
C GLY A 35 -29.09 5.52 -1.37
N THR A 36 -27.87 5.72 -0.88
CA THR A 36 -26.64 5.18 -1.53
C THR A 36 -26.69 3.66 -1.60
N LYS A 37 -26.39 3.10 -2.77
CA LYS A 37 -26.31 1.65 -3.00
C LYS A 37 -24.96 1.11 -2.59
N MET A 38 -24.95 0.01 -1.85
CA MET A 38 -23.75 -0.64 -1.39
C MET A 38 -23.60 -2.03 -2.00
N ILE A 39 -22.50 -2.25 -2.72
CA ILE A 39 -22.14 -3.52 -3.35
C ILE A 39 -20.91 -4.07 -2.63
N VAL A 40 -20.89 -5.36 -2.34
CA VAL A 40 -19.71 -6.03 -1.77
C VAL A 40 -19.33 -7.23 -2.64
N VAL A 41 -18.08 -7.27 -3.04
CA VAL A 41 -17.49 -8.31 -3.88
C VAL A 41 -16.35 -8.95 -3.09
N ASP A 42 -16.52 -10.20 -2.69
CA ASP A 42 -15.54 -10.91 -1.85
C ASP A 42 -15.80 -12.44 -1.95
N PRO A 43 -14.77 -13.28 -1.97
CA PRO A 43 -14.96 -14.74 -1.91
C PRO A 43 -15.61 -15.22 -0.59
N ARG A 44 -15.53 -14.43 0.46
CA ARG A 44 -16.12 -14.66 1.77
C ARG A 44 -17.30 -13.73 2.04
N PHE A 45 -18.40 -14.24 2.58
CA PHE A 45 -19.49 -13.40 3.10
C PHE A 45 -19.04 -12.73 4.40
N THR A 46 -18.56 -11.49 4.29
CA THR A 46 -17.96 -10.70 5.37
C THR A 46 -19.00 -9.94 6.19
N ARG A 47 -18.57 -9.35 7.33
CA ARG A 47 -19.43 -8.41 8.09
C ARG A 47 -19.81 -7.17 7.25
N THR A 48 -18.95 -6.76 6.33
CA THR A 48 -19.25 -5.71 5.35
C THR A 48 -20.32 -6.17 4.37
N ALA A 49 -20.24 -7.40 3.87
CA ALA A 49 -21.22 -7.99 2.97
C ALA A 49 -22.61 -8.08 3.61
N ALA A 50 -22.70 -8.30 4.92
CA ALA A 50 -23.96 -8.33 5.66
C ALA A 50 -24.71 -6.98 5.68
N LYS A 51 -24.07 -5.89 5.25
CA LYS A 51 -24.68 -4.54 5.13
C LYS A 51 -24.92 -4.12 3.68
N ALA A 52 -24.51 -4.94 2.71
CA ALA A 52 -24.64 -4.66 1.28
C ALA A 52 -26.09 -4.77 0.80
N ASP A 53 -26.43 -4.01 -0.23
CA ASP A 53 -27.64 -4.20 -1.03
C ASP A 53 -27.45 -5.35 -2.02
N GLU A 54 -26.18 -5.53 -2.48
CA GLU A 54 -25.76 -6.62 -3.38
C GLU A 54 -24.47 -7.24 -2.89
N TYR A 55 -24.46 -8.56 -2.76
CA TYR A 55 -23.25 -9.34 -2.49
C TYR A 55 -22.92 -10.24 -3.66
N VAL A 56 -21.68 -10.17 -4.11
CA VAL A 56 -21.15 -10.99 -5.21
C VAL A 56 -19.99 -11.82 -4.70
N ARG A 57 -20.12 -13.13 -4.78
CA ARG A 57 -19.03 -14.07 -4.49
C ARG A 57 -18.24 -14.33 -5.75
N ILE A 58 -16.99 -13.89 -5.81
CA ILE A 58 -16.05 -14.20 -6.88
C ILE A 58 -15.11 -15.33 -6.48
N ARG A 59 -14.53 -16.02 -7.46
CA ARG A 59 -13.40 -16.90 -7.22
C ARG A 59 -12.17 -16.03 -6.87
N SER A 60 -11.43 -16.42 -5.82
CA SER A 60 -10.25 -15.64 -5.38
C SER A 60 -9.21 -15.52 -6.51
N GLY A 61 -8.69 -14.31 -6.72
CA GLY A 61 -7.72 -13.98 -7.77
C GLY A 61 -8.34 -13.73 -9.16
N SER A 62 -9.66 -13.68 -9.29
CA SER A 62 -10.36 -13.43 -10.56
C SER A 62 -10.99 -12.02 -10.66
N ASP A 63 -10.39 -11.05 -10.03
CA ASP A 63 -10.89 -9.66 -9.99
C ASP A 63 -10.95 -9.01 -11.37
N ILE A 64 -9.91 -9.20 -12.20
CA ILE A 64 -9.87 -8.59 -13.55
C ILE A 64 -11.01 -9.10 -14.43
N PRO A 65 -11.30 -10.41 -14.57
CA PRO A 65 -12.47 -10.89 -15.27
C PRO A 65 -13.77 -10.27 -14.80
N PHE A 66 -13.95 -10.16 -13.49
CA PHE A 66 -15.15 -9.53 -12.91
C PHE A 66 -15.25 -8.05 -13.28
N VAL A 67 -14.22 -7.26 -12.99
CA VAL A 67 -14.23 -5.80 -13.26
C VAL A 67 -14.37 -5.51 -14.75
N PHE A 68 -13.69 -6.28 -15.61
CA PHE A 68 -13.83 -6.13 -17.06
C PHE A 68 -15.17 -6.64 -17.56
N GLY A 69 -15.78 -7.62 -16.89
CA GLY A 69 -17.17 -8.00 -17.11
C GLY A 69 -18.16 -6.87 -16.85
N LEU A 70 -17.94 -6.09 -15.77
CA LEU A 70 -18.71 -4.86 -15.53
C LEU A 70 -18.48 -3.84 -16.63
N MET A 71 -17.22 -3.62 -17.04
CA MET A 71 -16.87 -2.69 -18.11
C MET A 71 -17.42 -3.13 -19.47
N TYR A 72 -17.52 -4.44 -19.75
CA TYR A 72 -18.17 -4.96 -20.94
C TYR A 72 -19.61 -4.42 -21.04
N HIS A 73 -20.39 -4.54 -19.96
CA HIS A 73 -21.76 -4.03 -19.94
C HIS A 73 -21.82 -2.51 -20.01
N VAL A 74 -20.90 -1.80 -19.35
CA VAL A 74 -20.80 -0.32 -19.43
C VAL A 74 -20.60 0.10 -20.90
N PHE A 75 -19.66 -0.48 -21.61
CA PHE A 75 -19.39 -0.12 -23.00
C PHE A 75 -20.46 -0.64 -23.98
N LYS A 76 -20.98 -1.85 -23.76
CA LYS A 76 -22.01 -2.43 -24.62
C LYS A 76 -23.30 -1.64 -24.61
N ASN A 77 -23.65 -1.05 -23.47
CA ASN A 77 -24.87 -0.26 -23.28
C ASN A 77 -24.63 1.26 -23.43
N GLY A 78 -23.42 1.70 -23.72
CA GLY A 78 -23.09 3.12 -23.86
C GLY A 78 -23.22 3.93 -22.56
N TRP A 79 -22.97 3.30 -21.41
CA TRP A 79 -23.07 3.93 -20.09
C TRP A 79 -21.80 4.66 -19.65
N GLU A 80 -20.71 4.57 -20.42
CA GLU A 80 -19.49 5.32 -20.16
C GLU A 80 -19.71 6.84 -20.26
N ASP A 81 -18.95 7.61 -19.51
CA ASP A 81 -18.92 9.07 -19.60
C ASP A 81 -18.00 9.50 -20.76
N LYS A 82 -18.56 9.58 -21.97
CA LYS A 82 -17.80 9.87 -23.18
C LYS A 82 -17.09 11.21 -23.14
N GLN A 83 -17.75 12.24 -22.58
CA GLN A 83 -17.15 13.58 -22.47
C GLN A 83 -15.97 13.58 -21.49
N TYR A 84 -16.15 12.96 -20.33
CA TYR A 84 -15.07 12.80 -19.34
C TYR A 84 -13.88 12.04 -19.93
N ILE A 85 -14.15 10.94 -20.66
CA ILE A 85 -13.10 10.14 -21.31
C ILE A 85 -12.36 10.99 -22.33
N HIS A 86 -13.09 11.71 -23.19
CA HIS A 86 -12.49 12.60 -24.18
C HIS A 86 -11.57 13.63 -23.52
N ASP A 87 -12.04 14.29 -22.48
CA ASP A 87 -11.31 15.41 -21.88
C ASP A 87 -10.17 14.97 -20.96
N ARG A 88 -10.31 13.81 -20.29
CA ARG A 88 -9.48 13.46 -19.12
C ARG A 88 -8.80 12.08 -19.16
N VAL A 89 -9.09 11.27 -20.17
CA VAL A 89 -8.53 9.90 -20.23
C VAL A 89 -7.90 9.62 -21.58
N TYR A 90 -6.68 9.14 -21.56
CA TYR A 90 -5.97 8.71 -22.76
C TYR A 90 -6.01 7.18 -22.90
N GLY A 91 -6.35 6.69 -24.09
CA GLY A 91 -6.28 5.26 -24.45
C GLY A 91 -7.44 4.40 -23.94
N MET A 92 -8.57 5.00 -23.51
CA MET A 92 -9.75 4.23 -23.10
C MET A 92 -10.40 3.47 -24.27
N ASP A 93 -10.27 3.95 -25.49
CA ASP A 93 -10.70 3.27 -26.70
C ASP A 93 -10.05 1.89 -26.85
N LYS A 94 -8.73 1.81 -26.62
CA LYS A 94 -7.99 0.54 -26.66
C LYS A 94 -8.44 -0.43 -25.58
N VAL A 95 -8.72 0.09 -24.37
CA VAL A 95 -9.26 -0.70 -23.26
C VAL A 95 -10.66 -1.22 -23.62
N ARG A 96 -11.53 -0.36 -24.16
CA ARG A 96 -12.89 -0.75 -24.58
C ARG A 96 -12.84 -1.87 -25.61
N ASP A 97 -12.02 -1.72 -26.66
CA ASP A 97 -11.93 -2.69 -27.74
C ASP A 97 -11.41 -4.05 -27.22
N GLU A 98 -10.45 -4.04 -26.33
CA GLU A 98 -9.94 -5.26 -25.68
C GLU A 98 -10.97 -5.90 -24.76
N VAL A 99 -11.68 -5.14 -23.95
CA VAL A 99 -12.72 -5.64 -23.05
C VAL A 99 -13.85 -6.28 -23.84
N LEU A 100 -14.37 -5.60 -24.87
CA LEU A 100 -15.45 -6.13 -25.70
C LEU A 100 -15.06 -7.39 -26.47
N ALA A 101 -13.81 -7.51 -26.90
CA ALA A 101 -13.33 -8.68 -27.63
C ALA A 101 -13.04 -9.90 -26.72
N LYS A 102 -12.52 -9.66 -25.52
CA LYS A 102 -12.00 -10.74 -24.66
C LYS A 102 -12.94 -11.15 -23.55
N TRP A 103 -13.71 -10.22 -22.98
CA TRP A 103 -14.45 -10.44 -21.72
C TRP A 103 -15.96 -10.53 -21.98
N THR A 104 -16.35 -11.42 -22.89
CA THR A 104 -17.76 -11.76 -23.08
C THR A 104 -18.34 -12.44 -21.84
N PRO A 105 -19.65 -12.37 -21.59
CA PRO A 105 -20.26 -12.88 -20.36
C PRO A 105 -19.93 -14.34 -20.03
N ASP A 106 -19.85 -15.20 -21.04
CA ASP A 106 -19.48 -16.61 -20.89
C ASP A 106 -18.05 -16.76 -20.34
N LYS A 107 -17.09 -16.00 -20.88
CA LYS A 107 -15.70 -16.01 -20.42
C LYS A 107 -15.55 -15.41 -19.01
N VAL A 108 -16.31 -14.38 -18.70
CA VAL A 108 -16.37 -13.81 -17.35
C VAL A 108 -16.87 -14.86 -16.37
N GLN A 109 -18.00 -15.51 -16.66
CA GLN A 109 -18.56 -16.55 -15.80
C GLN A 109 -17.62 -17.73 -15.64
N GLU A 110 -16.97 -18.18 -16.71
CA GLU A 110 -15.97 -19.26 -16.64
C GLU A 110 -14.79 -18.89 -15.71
N ALA A 111 -14.26 -17.68 -15.83
CA ALA A 111 -13.07 -17.25 -15.10
C ALA A 111 -13.35 -16.88 -13.64
N CYS A 112 -14.44 -16.18 -13.33
CA CYS A 112 -14.72 -15.66 -11.99
C CYS A 112 -15.93 -16.30 -11.27
N GLY A 113 -16.73 -17.10 -11.98
CA GLY A 113 -17.91 -17.76 -11.42
C GLY A 113 -19.16 -16.87 -11.27
N VAL A 114 -19.13 -15.65 -11.81
CA VAL A 114 -20.25 -14.70 -11.72
C VAL A 114 -21.03 -14.69 -13.05
N ASP A 115 -22.33 -14.88 -12.98
CA ASP A 115 -23.20 -14.90 -14.16
C ASP A 115 -23.42 -13.50 -14.77
N GLU A 116 -23.89 -13.50 -16.01
CA GLU A 116 -24.13 -12.28 -16.79
C GLU A 116 -25.15 -11.36 -16.10
N ALA A 117 -26.22 -11.92 -15.56
CA ALA A 117 -27.30 -11.13 -14.94
C ALA A 117 -26.78 -10.35 -13.73
N THR A 118 -25.94 -10.98 -12.93
CA THR A 118 -25.29 -10.35 -11.77
C THR A 118 -24.30 -9.26 -12.22
N CYS A 119 -23.45 -9.53 -13.22
CA CYS A 119 -22.53 -8.52 -13.75
C CYS A 119 -23.29 -7.32 -14.34
N LEU A 120 -24.32 -7.55 -15.14
CA LEU A 120 -25.17 -6.51 -15.72
C LEU A 120 -25.86 -5.66 -14.63
N LYS A 121 -26.40 -6.31 -13.60
CA LYS A 121 -27.03 -5.64 -12.47
C LYS A 121 -26.07 -4.70 -11.74
N VAL A 122 -24.88 -5.20 -11.38
CA VAL A 122 -23.84 -4.41 -10.70
C VAL A 122 -23.36 -3.26 -11.58
N ALA A 123 -23.08 -3.51 -12.85
CA ALA A 123 -22.65 -2.49 -13.81
C ALA A 123 -23.71 -1.38 -13.93
N ARG A 124 -24.98 -1.75 -14.01
CA ARG A 124 -26.10 -0.79 -14.06
C ARG A 124 -26.20 0.04 -12.78
N ILE A 125 -26.10 -0.57 -11.60
CA ILE A 125 -26.13 0.16 -10.33
C ILE A 125 -25.02 1.23 -10.31
N LEU A 126 -23.80 0.88 -10.70
CA LEU A 126 -22.69 1.83 -10.72
C LEU A 126 -22.86 2.93 -11.78
N ALA A 127 -23.41 2.59 -12.94
CA ALA A 127 -23.63 3.53 -14.03
C ALA A 127 -24.76 4.53 -13.77
N GLU A 128 -25.86 4.07 -13.18
CA GLU A 128 -27.05 4.89 -12.89
C GLU A 128 -26.93 5.71 -11.60
N ASN A 129 -26.07 5.30 -10.66
CA ASN A 129 -25.89 5.95 -9.37
C ASN A 129 -24.50 6.63 -9.27
N ARG A 130 -24.29 7.65 -10.08
CA ARG A 130 -23.05 8.45 -10.06
C ARG A 130 -23.22 9.76 -9.28
N PRO A 131 -22.17 10.26 -8.59
CA PRO A 131 -20.85 9.67 -8.48
C PRO A 131 -20.85 8.39 -7.69
N SER A 132 -20.09 7.39 -8.17
CA SER A 132 -19.87 6.14 -7.47
C SER A 132 -18.41 5.95 -7.09
N THR A 133 -18.16 5.22 -6.03
CA THR A 133 -16.80 4.94 -5.55
C THR A 133 -16.50 3.45 -5.53
N VAL A 134 -15.25 3.09 -5.81
CA VAL A 134 -14.72 1.73 -5.57
C VAL A 134 -13.79 1.78 -4.37
N VAL A 135 -14.04 0.91 -3.41
CA VAL A 135 -13.24 0.75 -2.19
C VAL A 135 -12.54 -0.59 -2.24
N TRP A 136 -11.21 -0.57 -2.17
CA TRP A 136 -10.44 -1.82 -2.04
C TRP A 136 -9.41 -1.76 -0.93
N CYS A 137 -8.91 -2.93 -0.58
CA CYS A 137 -7.85 -3.13 0.39
C CYS A 137 -6.93 -4.25 -0.08
N MET A 138 -6.31 -4.97 0.82
CA MET A 138 -5.34 -6.02 0.52
C MET A 138 -5.92 -7.21 -0.26
N GLY A 139 -7.24 -7.40 -0.28
CA GLY A 139 -7.89 -8.46 -1.07
C GLY A 139 -7.66 -8.32 -2.58
N GLN A 140 -7.51 -7.09 -3.11
CA GLN A 140 -7.10 -6.86 -4.49
C GLN A 140 -5.57 -6.76 -4.66
N THR A 141 -4.89 -6.21 -3.66
CA THR A 141 -3.48 -5.84 -3.78
C THR A 141 -2.53 -7.03 -3.59
N GLN A 142 -2.86 -7.96 -2.68
CA GLN A 142 -1.98 -9.08 -2.31
C GLN A 142 -2.13 -10.29 -3.23
N HIS A 143 -1.92 -10.06 -4.53
CA HIS A 143 -1.88 -11.06 -5.59
C HIS A 143 -0.63 -10.90 -6.46
N THR A 144 -0.24 -11.95 -7.15
CA THR A 144 0.90 -11.92 -8.09
C THR A 144 0.70 -10.95 -9.26
N ILE A 145 -0.53 -10.53 -9.51
CA ILE A 145 -0.92 -9.50 -10.48
C ILE A 145 -1.64 -8.32 -9.82
N GLY A 146 -1.37 -8.05 -8.54
CA GLY A 146 -2.04 -7.01 -7.77
C GLY A 146 -2.02 -5.62 -8.43
N ASN A 147 -0.90 -5.25 -9.07
CA ASN A 147 -0.83 -4.00 -9.83
C ASN A 147 -1.87 -3.95 -10.98
N ALA A 148 -2.06 -5.04 -11.71
CA ALA A 148 -3.04 -5.11 -12.79
C ALA A 148 -4.47 -5.09 -12.26
N ILE A 149 -4.74 -5.77 -11.15
CA ILE A 149 -6.06 -5.81 -10.50
C ILE A 149 -6.49 -4.40 -10.07
N VAL A 150 -5.67 -3.66 -9.34
CA VAL A 150 -6.04 -2.32 -8.88
C VAL A 150 -6.17 -1.34 -10.04
N ARG A 151 -5.37 -1.48 -11.09
CA ARG A 151 -5.51 -0.69 -12.33
C ARG A 151 -6.83 -0.94 -13.03
N ALA A 152 -7.33 -2.18 -13.08
CA ALA A 152 -8.64 -2.50 -13.66
C ALA A 152 -9.77 -1.76 -12.91
N SER A 153 -9.72 -1.72 -11.58
CA SER A 153 -10.67 -0.96 -10.75
C SER A 153 -10.60 0.56 -11.01
N CYS A 154 -9.39 1.10 -11.21
CA CYS A 154 -9.22 2.50 -11.62
C CYS A 154 -9.82 2.77 -13.01
N LEU A 155 -9.63 1.86 -13.97
CA LEU A 155 -10.17 1.99 -15.33
C LEU A 155 -11.70 2.04 -15.33
N LEU A 156 -12.37 1.22 -14.51
CA LEU A 156 -13.81 1.28 -14.34
C LEU A 156 -14.28 2.67 -13.87
N GLN A 157 -13.59 3.26 -12.90
CA GLN A 157 -13.92 4.58 -12.38
C GLN A 157 -13.65 5.70 -13.38
N LEU A 158 -12.60 5.58 -14.18
CA LEU A 158 -12.32 6.51 -15.27
C LEU A 158 -13.37 6.38 -16.39
N ALA A 159 -13.79 5.17 -16.74
CA ALA A 159 -14.84 4.96 -17.74
C ALA A 159 -16.18 5.56 -17.33
N LEU A 160 -16.51 5.51 -16.04
CA LEU A 160 -17.74 6.08 -15.48
C LEU A 160 -17.65 7.60 -15.17
N GLY A 161 -16.48 8.22 -15.34
CA GLY A 161 -16.27 9.63 -15.08
C GLY A 161 -16.38 10.03 -13.60
N ASN A 162 -16.04 9.14 -12.69
CA ASN A 162 -16.19 9.35 -11.25
C ASN A 162 -14.99 10.01 -10.58
N VAL A 163 -13.79 9.95 -11.18
CA VAL A 163 -12.57 10.49 -10.57
C VAL A 163 -12.59 12.02 -10.63
N GLY A 164 -12.34 12.68 -9.49
CA GLY A 164 -12.38 14.14 -9.35
C GLY A 164 -13.75 14.69 -8.94
N LYS A 165 -14.74 13.83 -8.71
CA LYS A 165 -16.05 14.21 -8.19
C LYS A 165 -16.14 13.82 -6.71
N SER A 166 -16.69 14.71 -5.88
CA SER A 166 -17.00 14.40 -4.48
C SER A 166 -17.90 13.17 -4.40
N GLY A 167 -17.55 12.21 -3.58
CA GLY A 167 -18.21 10.90 -3.48
C GLY A 167 -17.87 9.91 -4.57
N GLY A 168 -16.98 10.28 -5.52
CA GLY A 168 -16.54 9.41 -6.61
C GLY A 168 -15.10 8.89 -6.45
N GLY A 169 -14.61 8.24 -7.50
CA GLY A 169 -13.24 7.78 -7.59
C GLY A 169 -12.93 6.48 -6.84
N THR A 170 -11.71 6.37 -6.35
CA THR A 170 -11.22 5.17 -5.67
C THR A 170 -10.79 5.48 -4.25
N ASN A 171 -11.17 4.62 -3.32
CA ASN A 171 -10.79 4.71 -1.92
C ASN A 171 -9.99 3.48 -1.52
N ILE A 172 -8.69 3.67 -1.25
CA ILE A 172 -7.81 2.60 -0.79
C ILE A 172 -7.77 2.63 0.73
N PHE A 173 -8.36 1.62 1.37
CA PHE A 173 -8.38 1.55 2.81
C PHE A 173 -7.10 0.91 3.32
N ARG A 174 -6.24 1.75 3.91
CA ARG A 174 -4.98 1.32 4.51
C ARG A 174 -5.23 0.56 5.80
N GLY A 175 -4.34 -0.40 6.14
CA GLY A 175 -4.54 -1.30 7.27
C GLY A 175 -4.32 -0.64 8.63
N HIS A 176 -3.06 -0.40 8.99
CA HIS A 176 -2.68 0.19 10.26
C HIS A 176 -2.93 1.70 10.34
N ASP A 177 -3.06 2.23 11.55
CA ASP A 177 -2.79 3.61 11.85
C ASP A 177 -1.36 3.95 11.40
N ASN A 178 -1.19 5.17 10.91
CA ASN A 178 0.08 5.67 10.37
C ASN A 178 0.73 4.87 9.22
N VAL A 179 0.09 3.84 8.65
CA VAL A 179 0.65 3.17 7.46
C VAL A 179 0.73 4.13 6.27
N GLN A 180 -0.19 5.09 6.18
CA GLN A 180 -0.11 6.16 5.19
C GLN A 180 1.12 7.04 5.44
N GLY A 181 1.36 7.48 6.68
CA GLY A 181 2.51 8.30 7.04
C GLY A 181 3.84 7.58 6.87
N ALA A 182 3.91 6.31 7.26
CA ALA A 182 5.09 5.48 7.05
C ALA A 182 5.43 5.32 5.56
N THR A 183 4.42 5.25 4.69
CA THR A 183 4.65 5.19 3.24
C THR A 183 5.05 6.57 2.68
N ASP A 184 4.45 7.65 3.20
CA ASP A 184 4.69 9.02 2.74
C ASP A 184 6.09 9.52 3.08
N VAL A 185 6.62 9.17 4.26
CA VAL A 185 7.91 9.66 4.75
C VAL A 185 8.99 8.59 4.89
N GLY A 186 8.67 7.36 4.59
CA GLY A 186 9.60 6.22 4.67
C GLY A 186 9.49 5.44 6.00
N PRO A 187 10.23 4.33 6.10
CA PRO A 187 11.21 3.86 5.12
C PRO A 187 10.57 3.15 3.93
N ASN A 188 11.00 3.50 2.74
CA ASN A 188 10.65 2.79 1.50
C ASN A 188 11.91 2.20 0.86
N PRO A 189 11.85 1.02 0.24
CA PRO A 189 13.03 0.40 -0.33
C PRO A 189 13.53 1.08 -1.62
N ASP A 190 12.72 1.90 -2.26
CA ASP A 190 12.95 2.44 -3.60
C ASP A 190 12.74 3.96 -3.73
N SER A 191 12.51 4.63 -2.62
CA SER A 191 12.32 6.08 -2.62
C SER A 191 12.76 6.75 -1.32
N LEU A 192 13.11 8.02 -1.45
CA LEU A 192 13.27 8.94 -0.33
C LEU A 192 11.89 9.42 0.16
N PRO A 193 11.80 10.07 1.34
CA PRO A 193 10.56 10.63 1.84
C PRO A 193 9.79 11.42 0.77
N GLY A 194 8.45 11.33 0.78
CA GLY A 194 7.62 12.00 -0.22
C GLY A 194 7.68 11.36 -1.62
N TYR A 195 8.09 10.11 -1.73
CA TYR A 195 8.21 9.36 -2.99
C TYR A 195 9.22 9.95 -3.98
N TYR A 196 10.21 10.68 -3.50
CA TYR A 196 11.33 11.09 -4.34
C TYR A 196 12.15 9.85 -4.73
N GLY A 197 12.47 9.73 -6.03
CA GLY A 197 13.32 8.64 -6.52
C GLY A 197 14.75 8.74 -5.97
N LEU A 198 15.50 7.64 -6.04
CA LEU A 198 16.90 7.55 -5.58
C LEU A 198 17.90 8.17 -6.56
N LEU A 199 17.49 9.22 -7.25
CA LEU A 199 18.34 9.97 -8.19
C LEU A 199 19.25 10.95 -7.44
N GLU A 200 20.40 11.25 -8.00
CA GLU A 200 21.38 12.16 -7.38
C GLU A 200 20.78 13.54 -7.05
N GLY A 201 19.92 14.06 -7.93
CA GLY A 201 19.21 15.33 -7.69
C GLY A 201 18.32 15.31 -6.46
N SER A 202 17.62 14.20 -6.22
CA SER A 202 16.80 14.00 -5.03
C SER A 202 17.66 13.93 -3.76
N TRP A 203 18.76 13.19 -3.80
CA TRP A 203 19.70 13.12 -2.69
C TRP A 203 20.32 14.49 -2.35
N LYS A 204 20.69 15.28 -3.36
CA LYS A 204 21.17 16.65 -3.17
C LYS A 204 20.11 17.58 -2.57
N HIS A 205 18.83 17.39 -2.95
CA HIS A 205 17.72 18.12 -2.35
C HIS A 205 17.61 17.82 -0.86
N PHE A 206 17.60 16.53 -0.49
CA PHE A 206 17.52 16.14 0.91
C PHE A 206 18.77 16.51 1.70
N ALA A 207 19.97 16.33 1.15
CA ALA A 207 21.21 16.75 1.78
C ALA A 207 21.19 18.26 2.16
N LYS A 208 20.71 19.10 1.21
CA LYS A 208 20.52 20.52 1.47
C LYS A 208 19.50 20.80 2.58
N ALA A 209 18.38 20.10 2.56
CA ALA A 209 17.32 20.28 3.58
C ALA A 209 17.75 19.80 4.96
N TRP A 210 18.46 18.67 5.03
CA TRP A 210 19.06 18.15 6.28
C TRP A 210 20.27 18.98 6.73
N GLY A 211 20.84 19.80 5.85
CA GLY A 211 22.03 20.59 6.13
C GLY A 211 23.29 19.73 6.23
N VAL A 212 23.33 18.59 5.58
CA VAL A 212 24.45 17.64 5.56
C VAL A 212 25.12 17.70 4.20
N ASP A 213 26.43 17.51 4.17
CA ASP A 213 27.20 17.48 2.93
C ASP A 213 26.82 16.25 2.08
N PHE A 214 26.43 16.50 0.82
CA PHE A 214 26.07 15.42 -0.09
C PHE A 214 27.20 14.43 -0.32
N GLU A 215 28.45 14.88 -0.43
CA GLU A 215 29.60 14.00 -0.64
C GLU A 215 29.87 13.14 0.60
N TRP A 216 29.56 13.65 1.81
CA TRP A 216 29.60 12.82 3.02
C TRP A 216 28.54 11.71 2.96
N ILE A 217 27.29 12.03 2.62
CA ILE A 217 26.21 11.02 2.46
C ILE A 217 26.65 9.96 1.43
N LYS A 218 27.15 10.38 0.29
CA LYS A 218 27.57 9.49 -0.79
C LYS A 218 28.67 8.50 -0.35
N LYS A 219 29.58 8.93 0.50
CA LYS A 219 30.65 8.08 1.05
C LYS A 219 30.15 7.00 2.03
N GLN A 220 28.93 7.14 2.57
CA GLN A 220 28.35 6.10 3.46
C GLN A 220 27.85 4.89 2.67
N TYR A 221 27.72 4.99 1.36
CA TYR A 221 27.28 3.92 0.48
C TYR A 221 28.46 3.27 -0.25
N ALA A 222 28.38 1.96 -0.44
CA ALA A 222 29.29 1.29 -1.37
C ALA A 222 29.14 1.88 -2.78
N PRO A 223 30.19 1.88 -3.61
CA PRO A 223 30.14 2.43 -4.96
C PRO A 223 28.95 1.91 -5.77
N GLY A 224 28.15 2.83 -6.33
CA GLY A 224 26.99 2.50 -7.14
C GLY A 224 25.72 2.08 -6.39
N MET A 225 25.76 1.93 -5.05
CA MET A 225 24.60 1.45 -4.27
C MET A 225 23.59 2.56 -3.91
N MET A 226 24.02 3.82 -3.84
CA MET A 226 23.16 4.94 -3.42
C MET A 226 21.92 5.12 -4.31
N GLY A 227 22.00 4.80 -5.60
CA GLY A 227 20.89 4.88 -6.55
C GLY A 227 20.12 3.57 -6.74
N LYS A 228 20.51 2.50 -6.06
CA LYS A 228 19.85 1.20 -6.20
C LYS A 228 18.70 1.05 -5.20
N SER A 229 17.59 0.46 -5.66
CA SER A 229 16.49 0.08 -4.79
C SER A 229 16.91 -1.01 -3.82
N GLY A 230 16.44 -0.89 -2.57
CA GLY A 230 16.53 -1.96 -1.58
C GLY A 230 15.53 -3.09 -1.85
N MET A 231 15.42 -3.98 -0.89
CA MET A 231 14.51 -5.11 -0.93
C MET A 231 13.21 -4.78 -0.20
N THR A 232 12.07 -5.26 -0.73
CA THR A 232 10.81 -5.20 -0.02
C THR A 232 10.76 -6.26 1.09
N VAL A 233 9.82 -6.10 2.02
CA VAL A 233 9.63 -7.03 3.15
C VAL A 233 9.40 -8.48 2.71
N SER A 234 8.90 -8.73 1.51
CA SER A 234 8.70 -10.08 0.97
C SER A 234 10.00 -10.70 0.41
N ARG A 235 11.06 -9.92 0.20
CA ARG A 235 12.25 -10.32 -0.54
C ARG A 235 13.57 -10.30 0.26
N TRP A 236 13.59 -9.77 1.48
CA TRP A 236 14.82 -9.82 2.30
C TRP A 236 15.29 -11.27 2.55
N ILE A 237 14.34 -12.22 2.58
CA ILE A 237 14.62 -13.65 2.71
C ILE A 237 15.55 -14.11 1.58
N ASP A 238 15.27 -13.69 0.35
CA ASP A 238 16.14 -13.99 -0.81
C ASP A 238 17.51 -13.34 -0.65
N GLY A 239 17.54 -12.11 -0.09
CA GLY A 239 18.80 -11.43 0.20
C GLY A 239 19.71 -12.18 1.16
N VAL A 240 19.17 -13.06 2.00
CA VAL A 240 19.94 -13.93 2.90
C VAL A 240 20.26 -15.29 2.25
N LEU A 241 19.29 -15.90 1.56
CA LEU A 241 19.35 -17.29 1.12
C LEU A 241 19.85 -17.49 -0.31
N GLU A 242 19.68 -16.49 -1.19
CA GLU A 242 20.09 -16.56 -2.59
C GLU A 242 21.59 -16.27 -2.77
N LYS A 243 22.11 -16.65 -3.93
CA LYS A 243 23.49 -16.30 -4.30
C LYS A 243 23.60 -14.82 -4.66
N ASN A 244 24.74 -14.21 -4.37
CA ASN A 244 25.00 -12.79 -4.60
C ASN A 244 24.79 -12.35 -6.04
N ASP A 245 25.21 -13.15 -7.02
CA ASP A 245 25.05 -12.90 -8.45
C ASP A 245 23.58 -12.92 -8.92
N LEU A 246 22.68 -13.46 -8.11
CA LEU A 246 21.25 -13.51 -8.41
C LEU A 246 20.46 -12.32 -7.86
N ILE A 247 20.97 -11.65 -6.86
CA ILE A 247 20.27 -10.57 -6.14
C ILE A 247 20.92 -9.20 -6.30
N ASP A 248 21.89 -9.08 -7.23
CA ASP A 248 22.58 -7.83 -7.58
C ASP A 248 23.14 -7.08 -6.35
N GLN A 249 23.85 -7.79 -5.51
CA GLN A 249 24.56 -7.24 -4.35
C GLN A 249 25.90 -7.97 -4.14
N GLU A 250 26.86 -7.32 -3.46
CA GLU A 250 28.20 -7.86 -3.26
C GLU A 250 28.24 -9.05 -2.29
N SER A 251 27.36 -9.06 -1.30
CA SER A 251 27.26 -10.12 -0.31
C SER A 251 25.81 -10.34 0.12
N ASN A 252 25.50 -11.51 0.66
CA ASN A 252 24.22 -11.78 1.27
C ASN A 252 23.99 -10.88 2.49
N LEU A 253 22.73 -10.62 2.82
CA LEU A 253 22.35 -9.90 4.03
C LEU A 253 22.83 -10.67 5.26
N ARG A 254 23.51 -9.97 6.17
CA ARG A 254 24.06 -10.52 7.42
C ARG A 254 23.42 -9.96 8.66
N GLY A 255 22.83 -8.76 8.59
CA GLY A 255 22.15 -8.09 9.69
C GLY A 255 20.76 -7.64 9.30
N LEU A 256 19.82 -7.71 10.23
CA LEU A 256 18.43 -7.30 10.04
C LEU A 256 17.90 -6.58 11.29
N PHE A 257 17.25 -5.44 11.10
CA PHE A 257 16.44 -4.78 12.11
C PHE A 257 14.96 -5.01 11.80
N TYR A 258 14.27 -5.70 12.68
CA TYR A 258 12.81 -5.77 12.70
C TYR A 258 12.31 -4.63 13.58
N TRP A 259 11.80 -3.60 12.95
CA TRP A 259 11.34 -2.40 13.65
C TRP A 259 9.81 -2.34 13.61
N GLY A 260 9.17 -2.66 14.73
CA GLY A 260 7.72 -2.72 14.84
C GLY A 260 7.05 -3.67 13.83
N HIS A 261 7.61 -4.86 13.63
CA HIS A 261 7.16 -5.79 12.59
C HIS A 261 7.12 -7.23 13.10
N ALA A 262 6.00 -7.92 12.87
CA ALA A 262 5.78 -9.29 13.28
C ALA A 262 5.85 -10.28 12.09
N PRO A 263 6.38 -11.50 12.29
CA PRO A 263 6.57 -12.47 11.22
C PRO A 263 5.26 -12.98 10.62
N ASN A 264 4.15 -12.91 11.34
CA ASN A 264 2.83 -13.27 10.83
C ASN A 264 2.34 -12.34 9.70
N SER A 265 3.00 -11.20 9.50
CA SER A 265 2.73 -10.28 8.38
C SER A 265 3.45 -10.68 7.08
N GLN A 266 4.33 -11.69 7.10
CA GLN A 266 5.12 -12.11 5.95
C GLN A 266 4.77 -13.53 5.50
N SER A 267 4.71 -13.71 4.19
CA SER A 267 4.64 -15.05 3.58
C SER A 267 5.96 -15.82 3.73
N ARG A 268 5.97 -17.09 3.35
CA ARG A 268 7.18 -17.92 3.31
C ARG A 268 7.77 -18.17 4.70
N GLY A 269 6.93 -18.43 5.71
CA GLY A 269 7.38 -18.58 7.10
C GLY A 269 8.51 -19.59 7.30
N LEU A 270 8.50 -20.74 6.59
CA LEU A 270 9.57 -21.74 6.70
C LEU A 270 10.93 -21.20 6.21
N GLU A 271 10.94 -20.51 5.09
CA GLU A 271 12.16 -19.92 4.54
C GLU A 271 12.61 -18.71 5.37
N MET A 272 11.67 -17.93 5.89
CA MET A 272 11.95 -16.83 6.80
C MET A 272 12.68 -17.32 8.05
N LYS A 273 12.23 -18.40 8.68
CA LYS A 273 12.93 -18.98 9.84
C LYS A 273 14.37 -19.38 9.48
N ARG A 274 14.56 -20.05 8.34
CA ARG A 274 15.91 -20.39 7.83
C ARG A 274 16.79 -19.15 7.61
N ALA A 275 16.22 -18.10 7.04
CA ALA A 275 16.94 -16.85 6.82
C ALA A 275 17.33 -16.19 8.14
N MET A 276 16.42 -16.14 9.11
CA MET A 276 16.69 -15.63 10.46
C MET A 276 17.86 -16.37 11.12
N ASP A 277 17.91 -17.69 10.96
CA ASP A 277 18.96 -18.52 11.59
C ASP A 277 20.35 -18.33 10.97
N LYS A 278 20.42 -17.87 9.72
CA LYS A 278 21.67 -17.60 8.99
C LYS A 278 22.24 -16.20 9.21
N LEU A 279 21.46 -15.26 9.77
CA LEU A 279 21.95 -13.91 10.06
C LEU A 279 23.05 -13.91 11.13
N ASP A 280 23.98 -12.98 11.05
CA ASP A 280 24.95 -12.69 12.11
C ASP A 280 24.28 -11.83 13.21
N LEU A 281 23.41 -10.91 12.81
CA LEU A 281 22.75 -9.96 13.71
C LEU A 281 21.27 -9.88 13.41
N LEU A 282 20.45 -10.05 14.43
CA LEU A 282 19.03 -9.74 14.39
C LEU A 282 18.67 -8.81 15.55
N VAL A 283 18.14 -7.64 15.24
CA VAL A 283 17.65 -6.69 16.23
C VAL A 283 16.14 -6.55 16.08
N VAL A 284 15.42 -6.78 17.16
CA VAL A 284 13.97 -6.61 17.23
C VAL A 284 13.68 -5.39 18.09
N VAL A 285 13.05 -4.38 17.49
CA VAL A 285 12.62 -3.15 18.17
C VAL A 285 11.10 -3.16 18.25
N ASP A 286 10.56 -3.35 19.44
CA ASP A 286 9.13 -3.54 19.63
C ASP A 286 8.72 -3.18 21.07
N PRO A 287 7.51 -2.63 21.31
CA PRO A 287 6.98 -2.42 22.66
C PRO A 287 6.80 -3.71 23.45
N TYR A 288 6.59 -4.84 22.74
CA TYR A 288 6.37 -6.14 23.33
C TYR A 288 7.42 -7.15 22.83
N PRO A 289 7.76 -8.17 23.61
CA PRO A 289 8.50 -9.33 23.09
C PRO A 289 7.62 -10.03 22.07
N SER A 290 7.84 -9.72 20.80
CA SER A 290 6.99 -10.17 19.70
C SER A 290 7.26 -11.63 19.31
N ALA A 291 6.36 -12.19 18.50
CA ALA A 291 6.58 -13.49 17.88
C ALA A 291 7.87 -13.54 17.05
N THR A 292 8.37 -12.40 16.53
CA THR A 292 9.68 -12.30 15.87
C THR A 292 10.80 -12.69 16.82
N ALA A 293 10.80 -12.15 18.04
CA ALA A 293 11.80 -12.48 19.06
C ALA A 293 11.72 -13.95 19.47
N ALA A 294 10.50 -14.48 19.71
CA ALA A 294 10.31 -15.87 20.06
C ALA A 294 10.76 -16.84 18.95
N MET A 295 10.46 -16.54 17.69
CA MET A 295 10.95 -17.31 16.54
C MET A 295 12.47 -17.24 16.40
N ALA A 296 13.06 -16.09 16.66
CA ALA A 296 14.52 -15.93 16.64
C ALA A 296 15.18 -16.77 17.74
N ALA A 297 14.57 -16.85 18.92
CA ALA A 297 15.08 -17.64 20.04
C ALA A 297 14.89 -19.16 19.86
N MET A 298 13.87 -19.58 19.09
CA MET A 298 13.62 -20.98 18.79
C MET A 298 14.78 -21.59 17.97
N PRO A 299 15.32 -22.76 18.36
CA PRO A 299 16.35 -23.44 17.56
C PRO A 299 15.84 -23.77 16.14
N GLY A 300 16.63 -23.44 15.14
CA GLY A 300 16.42 -23.88 13.76
C GLY A 300 17.06 -25.23 13.47
N LYS A 301 17.07 -25.64 12.21
CA LYS A 301 17.78 -26.82 11.78
C LYS A 301 19.29 -26.61 11.92
N PRO A 302 20.05 -27.63 12.33
CA PRO A 302 21.49 -27.50 12.54
C PRO A 302 22.25 -26.92 11.33
N GLU A 303 21.84 -27.29 10.12
CA GLU A 303 22.45 -26.85 8.88
C GLU A 303 22.19 -25.35 8.54
N ASP A 304 21.17 -24.75 9.14
CA ASP A 304 20.82 -23.34 8.95
C ASP A 304 21.34 -22.44 10.08
N GLN A 305 21.75 -23.02 11.22
CA GLN A 305 22.18 -22.24 12.38
C GLN A 305 23.54 -21.58 12.19
N ASN A 306 23.58 -20.26 12.38
CA ASN A 306 24.83 -19.52 12.54
C ASN A 306 25.22 -19.49 14.03
N PRO A 307 26.31 -20.15 14.45
CA PRO A 307 26.71 -20.23 15.86
C PRO A 307 27.12 -18.86 16.43
N ASN A 308 27.45 -17.91 15.58
CA ASN A 308 27.85 -16.56 15.99
C ASN A 308 26.71 -15.54 15.95
N ARG A 309 25.47 -16.00 15.72
CA ARG A 309 24.31 -15.12 15.64
C ARG A 309 24.06 -14.40 16.97
N ALA A 310 23.94 -13.07 16.90
CA ALA A 310 23.47 -12.26 18.00
C ALA A 310 22.02 -11.80 17.78
N VAL A 311 21.17 -11.93 18.78
CA VAL A 311 19.80 -11.46 18.78
C VAL A 311 19.60 -10.46 19.91
N TYR A 312 19.13 -9.27 19.59
CA TYR A 312 18.83 -8.22 20.55
C TYR A 312 17.35 -7.86 20.49
N LEU A 313 16.73 -7.71 21.67
CA LEU A 313 15.40 -7.15 21.83
C LEU A 313 15.55 -5.76 22.46
N LEU A 314 15.14 -4.73 21.73
CA LEU A 314 15.15 -3.34 22.19
C LEU A 314 13.71 -2.89 22.47
N PRO A 315 13.35 -2.55 23.71
CA PRO A 315 12.00 -2.14 24.05
C PRO A 315 11.73 -0.73 23.52
N ALA A 316 10.74 -0.62 22.63
CA ALA A 316 10.24 0.66 22.12
C ALA A 316 9.08 1.19 22.99
N CYS A 317 8.84 2.48 22.91
CA CYS A 317 7.67 3.11 23.51
C CYS A 317 6.41 2.78 22.73
N THR A 318 5.28 2.69 23.43
CA THR A 318 3.94 2.71 22.81
C THR A 318 3.55 4.14 22.41
N GLN A 319 2.45 4.29 21.67
CA GLN A 319 1.91 5.61 21.30
C GLN A 319 1.49 6.47 22.51
N PHE A 320 1.23 5.89 23.66
CA PHE A 320 0.89 6.62 24.89
C PHE A 320 2.10 7.25 25.57
N GLU A 321 3.28 6.75 25.29
CA GLU A 321 4.54 7.11 25.91
C GLU A 321 5.34 8.14 25.08
N THR A 322 4.85 8.51 23.89
CA THR A 322 5.51 9.48 23.00
C THR A 322 4.51 10.47 22.41
N SER A 323 5.00 11.66 22.04
CA SER A 323 4.26 12.61 21.19
C SER A 323 4.66 12.47 19.73
N GLY A 324 3.80 12.94 18.82
CA GLY A 324 4.14 13.00 17.41
C GLY A 324 2.92 13.05 16.50
N SER A 325 3.16 13.14 15.21
CA SER A 325 2.11 13.08 14.22
C SER A 325 1.91 11.67 13.68
N VAL A 326 0.68 11.37 13.29
CA VAL A 326 0.30 10.16 12.56
C VAL A 326 -0.54 10.56 11.36
N THR A 327 -0.42 9.83 10.25
CA THR A 327 -1.31 10.00 9.12
C THR A 327 -2.32 8.87 9.10
N ALA A 328 -3.58 9.20 9.35
CA ALA A 328 -4.67 8.25 9.35
C ALA A 328 -4.94 7.69 7.93
N SER A 329 -5.66 6.58 7.85
CA SER A 329 -6.01 5.94 6.57
C SER A 329 -6.88 6.83 5.66
N ASN A 330 -7.55 7.84 6.21
CA ASN A 330 -8.21 8.90 5.43
C ASN A 330 -7.28 10.01 4.96
N ARG A 331 -5.97 9.86 5.16
CA ARG A 331 -4.89 10.79 4.79
C ARG A 331 -4.83 12.11 5.59
N SER A 332 -5.59 12.23 6.67
CA SER A 332 -5.48 13.37 7.58
C SER A 332 -4.33 13.17 8.56
N LEU A 333 -3.45 14.17 8.69
CA LEU A 333 -2.44 14.19 9.73
C LEU A 333 -3.08 14.60 11.07
N GLN A 334 -2.72 13.88 12.11
CA GLN A 334 -3.20 14.14 13.46
C GLN A 334 -2.01 14.22 14.39
N TRP A 335 -2.08 15.11 15.38
CA TRP A 335 -1.09 15.19 16.44
C TRP A 335 -1.59 14.45 17.68
N ARG A 336 -0.74 13.67 18.28
CA ARG A 336 -0.98 13.03 19.58
C ARG A 336 0.05 13.51 20.61
N GLU A 337 -0.38 13.67 21.82
CA GLU A 337 0.49 14.04 22.94
C GLU A 337 0.82 12.80 23.78
N LYS A 338 2.01 12.81 24.37
CA LYS A 338 2.41 11.83 25.37
C LYS A 338 1.46 11.89 26.57
N VAL A 339 0.98 10.75 27.03
CA VAL A 339 0.04 10.62 28.15
C VAL A 339 0.73 10.10 29.40
N ILE A 340 1.68 9.20 29.26
CA ILE A 340 2.46 8.62 30.35
C ILE A 340 3.95 8.66 30.02
N GLU A 341 4.79 8.62 31.06
CA GLU A 341 6.22 8.44 30.87
C GLU A 341 6.54 7.03 30.37
N PRO A 342 7.63 6.87 29.58
CA PRO A 342 8.07 5.56 29.12
C PRO A 342 8.19 4.55 30.26
N LEU A 343 7.58 3.39 30.08
CA LEU A 343 7.60 2.32 31.08
C LEU A 343 8.90 1.52 30.99
N PHE A 344 9.34 0.97 32.10
CA PHE A 344 10.52 0.11 32.21
C PHE A 344 11.76 0.72 31.50
N GLU A 345 12.35 -0.04 30.57
CA GLU A 345 13.51 0.38 29.76
C GLU A 345 13.13 0.90 28.38
N SER A 346 11.81 1.08 28.11
CA SER A 346 11.35 1.53 26.80
C SER A 346 11.88 2.92 26.43
N ARG A 347 12.19 3.08 25.15
CA ARG A 347 12.69 4.33 24.56
C ARG A 347 11.90 4.65 23.30
N SER A 348 11.75 5.94 23.03
CA SER A 348 11.13 6.36 21.76
C SER A 348 12.00 5.92 20.57
N ASP A 349 11.35 5.67 19.43
CA ASP A 349 12.04 5.26 18.21
C ASP A 349 13.11 6.25 17.79
N GLN A 350 12.82 7.56 17.85
CA GLN A 350 13.78 8.60 17.54
C GLN A 350 14.97 8.62 18.52
N MET A 351 14.77 8.26 19.78
CA MET A 351 15.85 8.14 20.76
C MET A 351 16.73 6.92 20.46
N ILE A 352 16.13 5.78 20.11
CA ILE A 352 16.89 4.58 19.72
C ILE A 352 17.73 4.90 18.49
N MET A 353 17.17 5.57 17.47
CA MET A 353 17.88 5.96 16.25
C MET A 353 19.05 6.92 16.56
N ALA A 354 18.82 7.95 17.40
CA ALA A 354 19.86 8.90 17.79
C ALA A 354 21.02 8.22 18.56
N GLN A 355 20.70 7.28 19.43
CA GLN A 355 21.71 6.51 20.17
C GLN A 355 22.50 5.55 19.27
N LEU A 356 21.86 4.91 18.31
CA LEU A 356 22.55 4.11 17.29
C LEU A 356 23.48 5.00 16.45
N ALA A 357 22.99 6.16 16.01
CA ALA A 357 23.81 7.13 15.26
C ALA A 357 25.05 7.56 16.06
N ALA A 358 24.90 7.83 17.35
CA ALA A 358 26.02 8.18 18.23
C ALA A 358 27.05 7.03 18.32
N LYS A 359 26.59 5.78 18.43
CA LYS A 359 27.47 4.62 18.43
C LYS A 359 28.19 4.40 17.10
N LEU A 360 27.57 4.80 16.01
CA LEU A 360 28.12 4.71 14.65
C LEU A 360 28.91 5.97 14.24
N GLY A 361 28.90 7.03 15.05
CA GLY A 361 29.71 8.24 14.88
C GLY A 361 29.13 9.27 13.91
N PHE A 362 27.81 9.32 13.72
CA PHE A 362 27.12 10.29 12.84
C PHE A 362 25.89 10.95 13.49
N ASP A 363 25.84 10.99 14.81
CA ASP A 363 24.78 11.63 15.56
C ASP A 363 24.64 13.13 15.24
N LYS A 364 25.74 13.81 14.97
CA LYS A 364 25.76 15.22 14.60
C LYS A 364 25.04 15.51 13.29
N GLU A 365 25.21 14.64 12.31
CA GLU A 365 24.54 14.73 11.02
C GLU A 365 23.05 14.41 11.16
N LEU A 366 22.71 13.33 11.87
CA LEU A 366 21.33 12.92 12.09
C LEU A 366 20.52 13.96 12.86
N THR A 367 21.10 14.53 13.93
CA THR A 367 20.36 15.41 14.85
C THR A 367 20.53 16.91 14.55
N LYS A 368 21.19 17.26 13.46
CA LYS A 368 21.57 18.64 13.13
C LYS A 368 20.42 19.65 13.15
N ASN A 369 19.26 19.26 12.70
CA ASN A 369 18.07 20.11 12.64
C ASN A 369 17.13 19.90 13.84
N TYR A 370 17.47 19.00 14.74
CA TYR A 370 16.58 18.64 15.84
C TYR A 370 16.95 19.37 17.13
N LYS A 371 15.93 19.84 17.82
CA LYS A 371 16.05 20.22 19.21
C LYS A 371 16.11 18.93 20.03
N MET A 372 17.13 18.83 20.89
CA MET A 372 17.26 17.72 21.81
C MET A 372 16.57 18.09 23.12
N VAL A 373 15.69 17.22 23.59
CA VAL A 373 14.93 17.44 24.84
C VAL A 373 15.24 16.36 25.86
N PRO A 374 15.10 16.67 27.19
CA PRO A 374 15.29 15.69 28.24
C PRO A 374 14.34 14.49 28.06
N ALA A 375 14.90 13.32 28.23
CA ALA A 375 14.17 12.04 28.20
C ALA A 375 14.45 11.27 29.51
N LYS A 376 13.77 10.13 29.65
CA LYS A 376 13.89 9.26 30.81
C LYS A 376 15.36 8.88 31.09
N GLY A 377 15.72 8.84 32.35
CA GLY A 377 17.07 8.45 32.81
C GLY A 377 18.16 9.51 32.59
N GLY A 378 17.78 10.80 32.42
CA GLY A 378 18.72 11.91 32.18
C GLY A 378 19.33 11.92 30.78
N MET A 379 18.79 11.14 29.86
CA MET A 379 19.20 11.11 28.46
C MET A 379 18.55 12.26 27.67
N LEU A 380 18.99 12.45 26.42
CA LEU A 380 18.38 13.38 25.48
C LEU A 380 17.79 12.62 24.32
N GLU A 381 16.67 13.10 23.80
CA GLU A 381 16.05 12.59 22.58
C GLU A 381 15.69 13.70 21.59
N PRO A 382 15.63 13.44 20.29
CA PRO A 382 15.11 14.38 19.30
C PRO A 382 13.66 14.74 19.59
N GLU A 383 13.35 16.03 19.63
CA GLU A 383 11.99 16.53 19.83
C GLU A 383 11.12 16.21 18.61
N PRO A 384 9.97 15.51 18.74
CA PRO A 384 9.10 15.15 17.63
C PRO A 384 8.62 16.34 16.79
N GLU A 385 8.41 17.49 17.43
CA GLU A 385 8.03 18.73 16.73
C GLU A 385 9.13 19.19 15.75
N SER A 386 10.39 19.12 16.16
CA SER A 386 11.51 19.51 15.29
C SER A 386 11.69 18.54 14.11
N ILE A 387 11.35 17.25 14.30
CA ILE A 387 11.33 16.25 13.22
C ILE A 387 10.26 16.60 12.19
N LEU A 388 9.02 16.92 12.61
CA LEU A 388 7.97 17.34 11.68
C LEU A 388 8.35 18.59 10.91
N ARG A 389 9.03 19.56 11.55
CA ARG A 389 9.51 20.77 10.87
C ARG A 389 10.57 20.46 9.81
N GLU A 390 11.43 19.47 10.04
CA GLU A 390 12.38 19.01 9.02
C GLU A 390 11.65 18.36 7.84
N ILE A 391 10.67 17.50 8.11
CA ILE A 391 9.84 16.89 7.06
C ILE A 391 9.19 17.97 6.18
N ASN A 392 8.65 19.03 6.78
CA ASN A 392 8.06 20.16 6.06
C ASN A 392 9.03 20.88 5.11
N LYS A 393 10.32 20.93 5.46
CA LYS A 393 11.34 21.55 4.59
C LYS A 393 11.68 20.70 3.37
N CYS A 394 11.52 19.39 3.48
CA CYS A 394 12.04 18.43 2.51
C CYS A 394 10.97 17.89 1.57
N VAL A 395 9.76 17.63 2.10
CA VAL A 395 8.74 16.87 1.41
C VAL A 395 7.74 17.80 0.73
N TRP A 396 7.97 18.09 -0.54
CA TRP A 396 7.13 19.01 -1.33
C TRP A 396 6.13 18.30 -2.25
N THR A 397 6.29 17.00 -2.43
CA THR A 397 5.50 16.21 -3.39
C THR A 397 4.13 15.81 -2.88
N ILE A 398 3.92 15.86 -1.59
CA ILE A 398 2.68 15.53 -0.88
C ILE A 398 2.37 16.61 0.15
N GLY A 399 1.24 16.54 0.81
CA GLY A 399 0.71 17.60 1.64
C GLY A 399 1.45 17.92 2.96
N TYR A 400 2.69 17.47 3.14
CA TYR A 400 3.46 17.75 4.37
C TYR A 400 3.99 19.18 4.44
N THR A 401 4.29 19.80 3.32
CA THR A 401 4.71 21.21 3.29
C THR A 401 3.61 22.11 3.85
N GLY A 402 3.94 22.88 4.90
CA GLY A 402 2.99 23.72 5.59
C GLY A 402 2.28 23.05 6.77
N GLN A 403 2.53 21.77 7.01
CA GLN A 403 2.18 21.16 8.29
C GLN A 403 3.10 21.71 9.39
N SER A 404 2.54 21.99 10.55
CA SER A 404 3.34 22.31 11.73
C SER A 404 2.73 21.68 12.97
N PRO A 405 3.51 21.42 14.00
CA PRO A 405 2.97 20.93 15.27
C PRO A 405 1.85 21.83 15.80
N GLU A 406 2.04 23.15 15.76
CA GLU A 406 1.06 24.13 16.21
C GLU A 406 -0.26 24.04 15.43
N ARG A 407 -0.15 23.94 14.09
CA ARG A 407 -1.31 23.83 13.22
C ARG A 407 -2.06 22.52 13.44
N LEU A 408 -1.36 21.40 13.54
CA LEU A 408 -1.99 20.11 13.83
C LEU A 408 -2.64 20.09 15.22
N LYS A 409 -1.98 20.65 16.24
CA LYS A 409 -2.56 20.79 17.58
C LYS A 409 -3.81 21.69 17.56
N ALA A 410 -3.78 22.79 16.80
CA ALA A 410 -4.95 23.65 16.63
C ALA A 410 -6.12 22.91 15.97
N HIS A 411 -5.87 22.07 14.94
CA HIS A 411 -6.88 21.23 14.34
C HIS A 411 -7.48 20.25 15.35
N MET A 412 -6.66 19.59 16.15
CA MET A 412 -7.13 18.62 17.15
C MET A 412 -7.99 19.27 18.24
N ARG A 413 -7.62 20.48 18.70
CA ARG A 413 -8.42 21.20 19.71
C ARG A 413 -9.75 21.74 19.19
N ASN A 414 -9.85 21.96 17.88
CA ASN A 414 -10.98 22.64 17.26
C ASN A 414 -11.69 21.76 16.23
N MET A 415 -11.78 20.46 16.44
CA MET A 415 -12.40 19.51 15.49
C MET A 415 -13.84 19.87 15.11
N ASN A 416 -14.56 20.53 16.00
CA ASN A 416 -15.97 20.91 15.82
C ASN A 416 -16.21 21.98 14.75
N VAL A 417 -15.21 22.73 14.32
CA VAL A 417 -15.34 23.73 13.26
C VAL A 417 -15.23 23.14 11.86
N PHE A 418 -14.74 21.89 11.75
CA PHE A 418 -14.56 21.21 10.47
C PHE A 418 -15.84 20.50 10.04
N ASP A 419 -16.23 20.73 8.81
CA ASP A 419 -17.38 20.06 8.21
C ASP A 419 -17.14 18.56 8.06
N VAL A 420 -18.08 17.74 8.50
CA VAL A 420 -17.91 16.28 8.54
C VAL A 420 -17.76 15.67 7.15
N LYS A 421 -18.39 16.22 6.12
CA LYS A 421 -18.35 15.66 4.75
C LYS A 421 -17.15 16.15 3.95
N SER A 422 -16.82 17.45 4.07
CA SER A 422 -15.75 18.06 3.28
C SER A 422 -14.43 18.16 4.02
N LEU A 423 -14.40 17.97 5.33
CA LEU A 423 -13.28 18.23 6.24
C LEU A 423 -12.80 19.70 6.23
N LYS A 424 -13.53 20.61 5.60
CA LYS A 424 -13.17 22.02 5.51
C LYS A 424 -13.69 22.78 6.75
N ALA A 425 -12.84 23.63 7.32
CA ALA A 425 -13.25 24.50 8.43
C ALA A 425 -14.17 25.61 7.93
N LYS A 426 -15.21 25.89 8.70
CA LYS A 426 -16.18 26.97 8.51
C LYS A 426 -15.99 28.00 9.59
N GLY A 427 -14.95 28.82 9.44
CA GLY A 427 -14.51 29.77 10.48
C GLY A 427 -13.74 29.10 11.62
N GLY A 428 -13.63 29.80 12.72
CA GLY A 428 -12.95 29.34 13.93
C GLY A 428 -11.55 29.94 14.09
N VAL A 429 -11.19 30.18 15.36
CA VAL A 429 -9.87 30.64 15.76
C VAL A 429 -9.41 29.79 16.93
N ASP A 430 -8.22 29.24 16.87
CA ASP A 430 -7.63 28.52 17.98
C ASP A 430 -7.32 29.48 19.13
N LYS A 431 -7.93 29.26 20.29
CA LYS A 431 -7.84 30.15 21.43
C LYS A 431 -6.44 30.21 22.08
N GLU A 432 -5.62 29.18 21.90
CA GLU A 432 -4.27 29.11 22.46
C GLU A 432 -3.26 29.89 21.63
N THR A 433 -3.39 29.82 20.30
CA THR A 433 -2.39 30.38 19.38
C THR A 433 -2.87 31.61 18.61
N GLY A 434 -4.19 31.87 18.59
CA GLY A 434 -4.79 32.91 17.74
C GLY A 434 -4.84 32.51 16.25
N TYR A 435 -4.51 31.26 15.90
CA TYR A 435 -4.49 30.80 14.52
C TYR A 435 -5.92 30.74 13.96
N SER A 436 -6.14 31.34 12.79
CA SER A 436 -7.41 31.24 12.06
C SER A 436 -7.49 29.91 11.33
N LEU A 437 -8.54 29.16 11.60
CA LEU A 437 -8.81 27.86 10.98
C LEU A 437 -9.64 27.98 9.70
N ASP A 438 -10.20 29.16 9.42
CA ASP A 438 -11.13 29.33 8.30
C ASP A 438 -10.51 28.92 6.97
N GLY A 439 -11.17 28.00 6.28
CA GLY A 439 -10.73 27.47 5.02
C GLY A 439 -9.70 26.31 5.10
N ASP A 440 -9.16 26.02 6.28
CA ASP A 440 -8.29 24.85 6.46
C ASP A 440 -9.06 23.54 6.24
N TYR A 441 -8.34 22.52 5.83
CA TYR A 441 -8.85 21.15 5.82
C TYR A 441 -8.27 20.36 7.00
N PHE A 442 -9.11 19.63 7.72
CA PHE A 442 -8.67 18.87 8.90
C PHE A 442 -7.50 17.95 8.58
N GLY A 443 -6.39 18.14 9.28
CA GLY A 443 -5.17 17.35 9.06
C GLY A 443 -4.50 17.54 7.71
N LEU A 444 -4.92 18.53 6.90
CA LEU A 444 -4.39 18.81 5.56
C LEU A 444 -4.16 17.54 4.74
N PRO A 445 -5.22 16.77 4.42
CA PRO A 445 -5.10 15.50 3.73
C PRO A 445 -4.55 15.66 2.32
N TRP A 446 -3.71 14.73 1.89
CA TRP A 446 -3.18 14.74 0.53
C TRP A 446 -4.15 14.01 -0.44
N PRO A 447 -4.41 14.52 -1.64
CA PRO A 447 -4.07 15.85 -2.13
C PRO A 447 -4.86 16.94 -1.39
N CYS A 448 -4.22 18.06 -1.11
CA CYS A 448 -4.83 19.20 -0.44
C CYS A 448 -4.47 20.50 -1.16
N TYR A 449 -5.26 21.54 -0.94
CA TYR A 449 -4.95 22.86 -1.45
C TYR A 449 -3.85 23.51 -0.59
N GLY A 450 -2.91 24.16 -1.26
CA GLY A 450 -1.91 24.97 -0.59
C GLY A 450 -2.52 26.26 -0.04
N THR A 451 -1.84 26.81 0.98
CA THR A 451 -2.11 28.14 1.49
C THR A 451 -0.85 29.00 1.36
N PRO A 452 -0.94 30.35 1.37
CA PRO A 452 0.23 31.21 1.31
C PRO A 452 1.27 30.92 2.38
N GLU A 453 0.83 30.55 3.58
CA GLU A 453 1.69 30.21 4.72
C GLU A 453 2.51 28.95 4.46
N MET A 454 1.97 28.01 3.72
CA MET A 454 2.66 26.78 3.33
C MET A 454 3.81 27.04 2.37
N LYS A 455 3.83 28.18 1.68
CA LYS A 455 4.78 28.48 0.58
C LYS A 455 4.85 27.34 -0.46
N HIS A 456 3.73 26.67 -0.65
CA HIS A 456 3.57 25.54 -1.55
C HIS A 456 2.18 25.61 -2.19
N PRO A 457 2.06 25.37 -3.49
CA PRO A 457 0.77 25.48 -4.19
C PRO A 457 -0.25 24.43 -3.76
N GLY A 458 0.11 23.53 -2.85
CA GLY A 458 -0.66 22.36 -2.47
C GLY A 458 -0.50 21.23 -3.46
N SER A 459 -1.12 20.10 -3.14
CA SER A 459 -1.30 19.02 -4.11
C SER A 459 -2.59 19.30 -4.85
N PRO A 460 -2.58 19.51 -6.16
CA PRO A 460 -3.80 19.80 -6.91
C PRO A 460 -4.74 18.61 -6.82
N ASN A 461 -6.03 18.90 -6.73
CA ASN A 461 -7.05 17.86 -6.76
C ASN A 461 -6.99 17.18 -8.12
N LEU A 462 -6.79 15.87 -8.12
CA LEU A 462 -6.88 15.06 -9.32
C LEU A 462 -8.28 15.19 -9.92
N TYR A 463 -8.37 15.75 -11.11
CA TYR A 463 -9.63 15.81 -11.86
C TYR A 463 -10.75 16.55 -11.13
N ASP A 464 -10.45 17.73 -10.61
CA ASP A 464 -11.50 18.68 -10.24
C ASP A 464 -12.32 19.04 -11.47
N THR A 465 -13.46 18.36 -11.63
CA THR A 465 -14.31 18.52 -12.82
C THR A 465 -15.06 19.85 -12.85
N SER A 466 -15.00 20.66 -11.78
CA SER A 466 -15.50 22.03 -11.80
C SER A 466 -14.59 22.99 -12.57
N LYS A 467 -13.35 22.56 -12.86
CA LYS A 467 -12.36 23.35 -13.60
C LYS A 467 -11.94 22.64 -14.87
N HIS A 468 -11.58 23.43 -15.87
CA HIS A 468 -10.89 22.89 -17.03
C HIS A 468 -9.52 22.34 -16.60
N VAL A 469 -9.00 21.33 -17.31
CA VAL A 469 -7.67 20.75 -17.03
C VAL A 469 -6.53 21.78 -17.09
N MET A 470 -6.71 22.83 -17.87
CA MET A 470 -5.81 23.98 -17.96
C MET A 470 -5.78 24.82 -16.68
N GLU A 471 -6.89 24.87 -15.94
CA GLU A 471 -7.07 25.65 -14.72
C GLU A 471 -6.67 24.89 -13.46
N GLY A 472 -5.96 23.77 -13.59
CA GLY A 472 -5.56 22.93 -12.49
C GLY A 472 -6.50 21.78 -12.16
N GLY A 473 -7.54 21.53 -12.96
CA GLY A 473 -8.46 20.41 -12.79
C GLY A 473 -7.93 19.05 -13.26
N GLY A 474 -6.70 18.98 -13.74
CA GLY A 474 -6.02 17.76 -14.17
C GLY A 474 -5.36 16.98 -13.02
N ASN A 475 -4.54 16.01 -13.35
CA ASN A 475 -3.77 15.31 -12.33
C ASN A 475 -2.65 16.20 -11.76
N PHE A 476 -2.18 15.90 -10.55
CA PHE A 476 -1.25 16.76 -9.83
C PHE A 476 0.09 16.99 -10.57
N ARG A 477 0.53 16.04 -11.39
CA ARG A 477 1.75 16.20 -12.19
C ARG A 477 1.55 17.18 -13.35
N ALA A 478 0.35 17.18 -13.95
CA ALA A 478 0.03 18.12 -15.01
C ALA A 478 0.10 19.57 -14.53
N ASN A 479 -0.37 19.86 -13.33
CA ASN A 479 -0.30 21.20 -12.75
C ASN A 479 1.14 21.69 -12.52
N PHE A 480 2.04 20.80 -12.24
CA PHE A 480 3.45 21.16 -12.08
C PHE A 480 4.16 21.42 -13.42
N GLY A 481 3.74 20.76 -14.48
CA GLY A 481 4.48 20.74 -15.72
C GLY A 481 3.94 21.62 -16.82
N VAL A 482 2.66 21.83 -16.81
CA VAL A 482 1.98 22.41 -17.98
C VAL A 482 1.34 23.76 -17.73
N GLU A 483 1.17 24.15 -16.48
CA GLU A 483 0.51 25.40 -16.12
C GLU A 483 1.39 26.29 -15.26
N ARG A 484 1.40 27.55 -15.59
CA ARG A 484 2.00 28.60 -14.79
C ARG A 484 1.10 29.84 -14.90
N GLU A 485 0.69 30.38 -13.76
CA GLU A 485 -0.16 31.57 -13.71
C GLU A 485 -1.45 31.42 -14.54
N GLY A 486 -2.02 30.22 -14.57
CA GLY A 486 -3.24 29.92 -15.33
C GLY A 486 -3.04 29.71 -16.83
N VAL A 487 -1.80 29.74 -17.31
CA VAL A 487 -1.48 29.52 -18.73
C VAL A 487 -0.80 28.16 -18.92
N ASN A 488 -1.31 27.39 -19.86
CA ASN A 488 -0.67 26.15 -20.27
C ASN A 488 0.50 26.45 -21.22
N LEU A 489 1.70 26.18 -20.76
CA LEU A 489 2.93 26.43 -21.50
C LEU A 489 3.13 25.50 -22.70
N LEU A 490 2.42 24.41 -22.77
CA LEU A 490 2.55 23.39 -23.82
C LEU A 490 1.46 23.49 -24.91
N ALA A 491 0.42 24.26 -24.70
CA ALA A 491 -0.65 24.47 -25.68
C ALA A 491 -0.32 25.61 -26.61
N GLU A 492 -0.62 25.46 -27.90
CA GLU A 492 -0.35 26.52 -28.90
C GLU A 492 -1.28 27.71 -28.73
N ASP A 493 -2.52 27.44 -28.40
CA ASP A 493 -3.55 28.46 -28.18
C ASP A 493 -3.81 28.78 -26.70
N GLY A 494 -3.09 28.11 -25.79
CA GLY A 494 -3.31 28.22 -24.36
C GLY A 494 -4.61 27.58 -23.84
N SER A 495 -5.38 26.95 -24.72
CA SER A 495 -6.71 26.42 -24.39
C SER A 495 -6.71 24.99 -23.87
N HIS A 496 -5.72 24.19 -24.23
CA HIS A 496 -5.55 22.81 -23.78
C HIS A 496 -4.10 22.34 -23.81
N SER A 497 -3.81 21.28 -23.07
CA SER A 497 -2.47 20.71 -23.00
C SER A 497 -2.10 20.03 -24.31
N LEU A 498 -0.93 20.32 -24.87
CA LEU A 498 -0.37 19.56 -25.99
C LEU A 498 -0.39 18.06 -25.75
N GLY A 499 -0.09 17.65 -24.53
CA GLY A 499 -0.14 16.24 -24.13
C GLY A 499 -1.53 15.62 -24.20
N ALA A 500 -2.59 16.42 -24.25
CA ALA A 500 -3.95 15.90 -24.40
C ALA A 500 -4.17 15.26 -25.77
N ASP A 501 -3.52 15.77 -26.81
CA ASP A 501 -3.69 15.34 -28.19
C ASP A 501 -2.56 14.42 -28.68
N ILE A 502 -1.53 14.16 -27.84
CA ILE A 502 -0.42 13.28 -28.18
C ILE A 502 -0.82 11.82 -27.94
N THR A 503 -0.65 10.98 -28.97
CA THR A 503 -1.01 9.55 -28.91
C THR A 503 -0.24 8.76 -27.85
N THR A 504 0.96 9.21 -27.43
CA THR A 504 1.75 8.62 -26.35
C THR A 504 1.22 8.91 -24.95
N GLY A 505 0.27 9.83 -24.81
CA GLY A 505 -0.34 10.21 -23.53
C GLY A 505 0.50 11.15 -22.65
N TYR A 506 1.72 11.48 -23.03
CA TYR A 506 2.56 12.54 -22.43
C TYR A 506 3.18 13.39 -23.50
N PRO A 507 3.31 14.72 -23.28
CA PRO A 507 4.09 15.55 -24.17
C PRO A 507 5.53 15.03 -24.19
N GLU A 508 6.11 15.07 -25.37
CA GLU A 508 7.53 14.85 -25.51
C GLU A 508 8.26 16.09 -25.01
N PHE A 509 9.05 15.92 -23.98
CA PHE A 509 9.85 17.01 -23.42
C PHE A 509 11.27 16.88 -23.96
N ASP A 510 11.49 17.45 -25.14
CA ASP A 510 12.77 17.39 -25.86
C ASP A 510 13.39 18.79 -26.03
N HIS A 511 14.56 18.84 -26.66
CA HIS A 511 15.24 20.09 -26.90
C HIS A 511 14.45 21.04 -27.83
N VAL A 512 13.60 20.51 -28.70
CA VAL A 512 12.75 21.34 -29.59
C VAL A 512 11.71 22.07 -28.75
N LEU A 513 11.07 21.38 -27.82
CA LEU A 513 10.11 22.00 -26.90
C LEU A 513 10.78 23.04 -25.99
N VAL A 514 11.97 22.74 -25.46
CA VAL A 514 12.71 23.68 -24.61
C VAL A 514 13.07 24.96 -25.39
N LYS A 515 13.43 24.84 -26.67
CA LYS A 515 13.65 25.99 -27.57
C LYS A 515 12.35 26.75 -27.81
N LYS A 516 11.24 26.08 -28.09
CA LYS A 516 9.91 26.68 -28.27
C LYS A 516 9.47 27.51 -27.07
N LEU A 517 9.76 27.03 -25.86
CA LEU A 517 9.46 27.70 -24.60
C LEU A 517 10.42 28.86 -24.28
N GLY A 518 11.46 29.04 -25.06
CA GLY A 518 12.48 30.09 -24.83
C GLY A 518 13.46 29.78 -23.70
N TRP A 519 13.49 28.55 -23.21
CA TRP A 519 14.31 28.13 -22.05
C TRP A 519 15.67 27.54 -22.46
N TRP A 520 15.93 27.40 -23.75
CA TRP A 520 17.16 26.80 -24.26
C TRP A 520 18.43 27.56 -23.83
N ASP A 521 18.37 28.87 -23.82
CA ASP A 521 19.52 29.70 -23.47
C ASP A 521 19.82 29.78 -21.98
N GLU A 522 18.91 29.26 -21.16
CA GLU A 522 19.13 29.10 -19.72
C GLU A 522 19.92 27.85 -19.36
N LEU A 523 20.11 26.95 -20.32
CA LEU A 523 20.97 25.76 -20.17
C LEU A 523 22.44 26.15 -20.29
N THR A 524 23.31 25.52 -19.51
CA THR A 524 24.75 25.57 -19.71
C THR A 524 25.15 24.85 -21.01
N ASP A 525 26.34 25.08 -21.52
CA ASP A 525 26.81 24.43 -22.76
C ASP A 525 26.87 22.89 -22.64
N ASP A 526 27.26 22.39 -21.47
CA ASP A 526 27.24 20.95 -21.20
C ASP A 526 25.81 20.39 -21.14
N GLU A 527 24.88 21.13 -20.57
CA GLU A 527 23.46 20.77 -20.54
C GLU A 527 22.85 20.79 -21.93
N LYS A 528 23.18 21.79 -22.75
CA LYS A 528 22.75 21.87 -24.17
C LYS A 528 23.26 20.64 -24.95
N LYS A 529 24.53 20.32 -24.80
CA LYS A 529 25.13 19.18 -25.46
C LYS A 529 24.51 17.85 -24.99
N ALA A 530 24.25 17.73 -23.68
CA ALA A 530 23.58 16.56 -23.12
C ALA A 530 22.10 16.45 -23.52
N ALA A 531 21.44 17.57 -23.78
CA ALA A 531 20.02 17.67 -24.14
C ALA A 531 19.79 17.43 -25.64
N GLU A 532 20.76 17.65 -26.48
CA GLU A 532 20.62 17.56 -27.94
C GLU A 532 20.23 16.13 -28.36
N GLY A 533 19.14 15.99 -29.10
CA GLY A 533 18.62 14.69 -29.55
C GLY A 533 17.94 13.84 -28.47
N LYS A 534 17.88 14.29 -27.23
CA LYS A 534 17.19 13.54 -26.14
C LYS A 534 15.73 13.96 -26.03
N ASN A 535 14.94 12.99 -25.64
CA ASN A 535 13.55 13.15 -25.30
C ASN A 535 13.32 12.70 -23.84
N TRP A 536 12.92 13.62 -22.97
CA TRP A 536 12.65 13.36 -21.56
C TRP A 536 11.17 13.08 -21.31
N LYS A 537 10.66 11.96 -21.80
CA LYS A 537 9.23 11.62 -21.69
C LYS A 537 8.71 11.52 -20.25
N THR A 538 9.52 10.97 -19.38
CA THR A 538 9.07 10.63 -18.01
C THR A 538 10.07 10.98 -16.93
N ASP A 539 11.33 11.19 -17.26
CA ASP A 539 12.39 11.49 -16.30
C ASP A 539 13.38 12.50 -16.91
N PRO A 540 13.11 13.80 -16.78
CA PRO A 540 14.00 14.85 -17.22
C PRO A 540 15.15 14.98 -16.24
N SER A 541 16.14 14.15 -16.37
CA SER A 541 17.37 14.21 -15.56
C SER A 541 18.31 15.35 -16.02
N GLY A 542 19.20 15.78 -15.16
CA GLY A 542 20.22 16.77 -15.46
C GLY A 542 19.71 18.22 -15.52
N GLY A 543 20.22 18.99 -16.44
CA GLY A 543 20.00 20.43 -16.52
C GLY A 543 18.56 20.86 -16.72
N ILE A 544 17.75 20.03 -17.37
CA ILE A 544 16.35 20.35 -17.64
C ILE A 544 15.52 20.50 -16.35
N ILE A 545 15.78 19.70 -15.33
CA ILE A 545 15.12 19.85 -14.02
C ILE A 545 15.48 21.20 -13.40
N ARG A 546 16.75 21.63 -13.51
CA ARG A 546 17.19 22.92 -13.01
C ARG A 546 16.43 24.05 -13.68
N VAL A 547 16.36 24.03 -14.99
CA VAL A 547 15.69 25.09 -15.77
C VAL A 547 14.19 25.08 -15.47
N VAL A 548 13.54 23.96 -15.62
CA VAL A 548 12.07 23.89 -15.52
C VAL A 548 11.59 24.12 -14.09
N MET A 549 12.12 23.39 -13.11
CA MET A 549 11.64 23.49 -11.74
C MET A 549 12.20 24.70 -11.00
N LYS A 550 13.50 24.98 -11.16
CA LYS A 550 14.18 26.00 -10.37
C LYS A 550 13.96 27.40 -10.94
N ASN A 551 14.02 27.54 -12.25
CA ASN A 551 13.89 28.87 -12.89
C ASN A 551 12.44 29.22 -13.19
N HIS A 552 11.62 28.23 -13.59
CA HIS A 552 10.25 28.46 -14.06
C HIS A 552 9.17 27.93 -13.13
N GLY A 553 9.53 27.20 -12.07
CA GLY A 553 8.57 26.64 -11.12
C GLY A 553 7.59 25.61 -11.75
N CYS A 554 7.98 25.04 -12.90
CA CYS A 554 7.20 24.05 -13.63
C CYS A 554 7.78 22.66 -13.42
N HIS A 555 6.97 21.64 -13.67
CA HIS A 555 7.39 20.25 -13.69
C HIS A 555 7.18 19.64 -15.08
N PRO A 556 8.20 19.09 -15.74
CA PRO A 556 8.12 18.72 -17.16
C PRO A 556 7.38 17.39 -17.43
N PHE A 557 6.57 16.91 -16.49
CA PHE A 557 5.91 15.64 -16.62
C PHE A 557 4.42 15.76 -16.92
N GLY A 558 3.97 14.89 -17.78
CA GLY A 558 2.59 14.54 -17.91
C GLY A 558 1.77 15.51 -18.75
N ASN A 559 0.69 14.99 -19.19
CA ASN A 559 -0.45 15.75 -19.66
C ASN A 559 -1.54 15.73 -18.59
N ALA A 560 -2.60 16.47 -18.81
CA ALA A 560 -3.75 16.52 -17.92
C ALA A 560 -4.63 15.26 -17.99
N LYS A 561 -4.34 14.30 -18.86
CA LYS A 561 -5.14 13.08 -19.02
C LYS A 561 -4.57 11.92 -18.22
N ALA A 562 -5.45 11.17 -17.54
CA ALA A 562 -5.12 9.89 -16.95
C ALA A 562 -4.84 8.85 -18.03
N ARG A 563 -3.86 8.00 -17.81
CA ARG A 563 -3.53 6.93 -18.75
C ARG A 563 -4.33 5.66 -18.47
N ALA A 564 -5.20 5.29 -19.37
CA ALA A 564 -5.82 3.98 -19.37
C ALA A 564 -4.85 2.88 -19.86
N VAL A 565 -3.90 3.24 -20.71
CA VAL A 565 -2.83 2.36 -21.21
C VAL A 565 -1.48 2.83 -20.66
N VAL A 566 -0.71 1.93 -20.02
CA VAL A 566 0.57 2.26 -19.36
C VAL A 566 1.67 1.32 -19.87
N TRP A 567 2.50 1.79 -20.80
CA TRP A 567 3.48 0.96 -21.49
C TRP A 567 4.66 0.48 -20.63
N ASN A 568 4.93 1.15 -19.52
CA ASN A 568 6.02 0.78 -18.62
C ASN A 568 5.70 -0.36 -17.67
N PHE A 569 4.45 -0.86 -17.69
CA PHE A 569 4.08 -2.04 -16.93
C PHE A 569 4.23 -3.31 -17.78
N PRO A 570 4.33 -4.48 -17.16
CA PRO A 570 4.39 -5.76 -17.87
C PRO A 570 3.28 -5.94 -18.90
N ASP A 571 2.08 -5.48 -18.54
CA ASP A 571 0.91 -5.45 -19.40
C ASP A 571 0.40 -4.00 -19.50
N ALA A 572 0.42 -3.43 -20.67
CA ALA A 572 0.00 -2.05 -20.91
C ALA A 572 -1.48 -1.81 -20.53
N ILE A 573 -2.34 -2.78 -20.86
CA ILE A 573 -3.71 -2.93 -20.37
C ILE A 573 -3.71 -4.11 -19.40
N PRO A 574 -4.37 -4.01 -18.23
CA PRO A 574 -4.42 -5.11 -17.27
C PRO A 574 -4.83 -6.43 -17.91
N GLN A 575 -4.05 -7.48 -17.69
CA GLN A 575 -4.34 -8.83 -18.18
C GLN A 575 -4.63 -9.74 -17.00
N HIS A 576 -5.69 -10.54 -17.12
CA HIS A 576 -5.91 -11.62 -16.18
C HIS A 576 -4.87 -12.73 -16.39
N ARG A 577 -4.32 -13.19 -15.30
CA ARG A 577 -3.43 -14.34 -15.20
C ARG A 577 -3.89 -15.16 -14.01
N GLU A 578 -3.95 -16.48 -14.18
CA GLU A 578 -4.25 -17.34 -13.04
C GLU A 578 -3.22 -17.16 -11.92
N PRO A 579 -3.63 -17.23 -10.65
CA PRO A 579 -2.71 -17.25 -9.52
C PRO A 579 -1.66 -18.37 -9.67
N LEU A 580 -0.48 -18.16 -9.08
CA LEU A 580 0.57 -19.20 -9.04
C LEU A 580 0.08 -20.50 -8.39
N TYR A 581 -0.96 -20.41 -7.59
CA TYR A 581 -1.63 -21.54 -6.93
C TYR A 581 -3.11 -21.53 -7.29
N SER A 582 -3.48 -22.26 -8.31
CA SER A 582 -4.86 -22.42 -8.79
C SER A 582 -5.26 -23.90 -8.78
N ASN A 583 -6.50 -24.16 -8.36
CA ASN A 583 -7.12 -25.48 -8.46
C ASN A 583 -7.83 -25.70 -9.81
N ARG A 584 -7.62 -24.80 -10.78
CA ARG A 584 -8.23 -24.80 -12.12
C ARG A 584 -7.16 -24.88 -13.22
N PRO A 585 -6.60 -26.10 -13.47
CA PRO A 585 -5.58 -26.27 -14.50
C PRO A 585 -6.05 -25.86 -15.90
N ASP A 586 -7.36 -25.99 -16.19
CA ASP A 586 -8.00 -25.55 -17.43
C ASP A 586 -7.91 -24.03 -17.64
N LEU A 587 -8.02 -23.25 -16.57
CA LEU A 587 -7.86 -21.79 -16.63
C LEU A 587 -6.38 -21.37 -16.72
N ILE A 588 -5.47 -22.15 -16.14
CA ILE A 588 -4.03 -21.90 -16.30
C ILE A 588 -3.63 -21.97 -17.77
N ASP A 589 -4.23 -22.87 -18.56
CA ASP A 589 -3.98 -22.97 -19.99
C ASP A 589 -4.47 -21.77 -20.79
N LYS A 590 -5.62 -21.22 -20.38
CA LYS A 590 -6.23 -20.05 -21.03
C LYS A 590 -5.59 -18.74 -20.59
N TYR A 591 -5.23 -18.65 -19.32
CA TYR A 591 -4.66 -17.47 -18.66
C TYR A 591 -3.38 -17.85 -17.93
N PRO A 592 -2.26 -18.09 -18.63
CA PRO A 592 -1.03 -18.57 -18.03
C PRO A 592 -0.58 -17.71 -16.86
N THR A 593 -0.13 -18.35 -15.78
CA THR A 593 0.39 -17.68 -14.60
C THR A 593 1.56 -16.77 -14.95
N HIS A 594 1.76 -15.72 -14.16
CA HIS A 594 2.93 -14.87 -14.30
C HIS A 594 4.17 -15.66 -13.87
N ASP A 595 5.05 -15.93 -14.82
CA ASP A 595 6.34 -16.56 -14.54
C ASP A 595 7.39 -15.51 -14.12
N ASP A 596 8.53 -15.97 -13.61
CA ASP A 596 9.65 -15.11 -13.23
C ASP A 596 10.31 -14.50 -14.48
N LYS A 597 9.65 -13.55 -15.11
CA LYS A 597 10.23 -12.77 -16.20
C LYS A 597 11.20 -11.74 -15.60
N LYS A 598 12.46 -12.06 -15.56
CA LYS A 598 13.53 -11.23 -14.99
C LYS A 598 13.49 -9.77 -15.44
N ALA A 599 13.03 -9.51 -16.68
CA ALA A 599 12.90 -8.16 -17.21
C ALA A 599 11.95 -7.23 -16.42
N PHE A 600 11.00 -7.80 -15.65
CA PHE A 600 10.01 -7.04 -14.88
C PHE A 600 10.24 -7.07 -13.38
N TRP A 601 11.15 -7.93 -12.90
CA TRP A 601 11.45 -8.05 -11.48
C TRP A 601 12.58 -7.10 -11.10
N ARG A 602 12.38 -6.32 -10.04
CA ARG A 602 13.44 -5.49 -9.46
C ARG A 602 14.56 -6.34 -8.89
N LEU A 603 14.20 -7.46 -8.31
CA LEU A 603 15.13 -8.42 -7.74
C LEU A 603 14.84 -9.79 -8.37
N PRO A 604 15.73 -10.27 -9.26
CA PRO A 604 15.53 -11.57 -9.90
C PRO A 604 15.61 -12.71 -8.88
N THR A 605 14.93 -13.81 -9.18
CA THR A 605 14.97 -15.04 -8.39
C THR A 605 14.95 -16.26 -9.28
N LEU A 606 15.52 -17.36 -8.81
CA LEU A 606 15.42 -18.68 -9.42
C LEU A 606 14.31 -19.54 -8.82
N TYR A 607 13.62 -19.00 -7.81
CA TYR A 607 12.52 -19.73 -7.18
C TYR A 607 11.40 -20.00 -8.17
N LYS A 608 10.88 -21.22 -8.14
CA LYS A 608 9.67 -21.63 -8.85
C LYS A 608 8.65 -22.14 -7.86
N SER A 609 7.40 -21.71 -7.99
CA SER A 609 6.33 -22.23 -7.15
C SER A 609 6.20 -23.74 -7.29
N VAL A 610 5.66 -24.38 -6.27
CA VAL A 610 5.41 -25.84 -6.32
C VAL A 610 4.50 -26.19 -7.48
N GLN A 611 3.50 -25.35 -7.80
CA GLN A 611 2.59 -25.56 -8.92
C GLN A 611 3.27 -25.44 -10.28
N GLN A 612 4.23 -24.55 -10.44
CA GLN A 612 5.04 -24.47 -11.67
C GLN A 612 5.90 -25.72 -11.90
N LYS A 613 6.29 -26.39 -10.81
CA LYS A 613 7.03 -27.68 -10.86
C LYS A 613 6.07 -28.88 -11.04
N ASN A 614 4.88 -28.80 -10.46
CA ASN A 614 3.85 -29.84 -10.52
C ASN A 614 2.47 -29.21 -10.74
N ARG A 615 2.05 -29.17 -12.02
CA ARG A 615 0.79 -28.55 -12.43
C ARG A 615 -0.45 -29.17 -11.79
N ASP A 616 -0.42 -30.46 -11.48
CA ASP A 616 -1.53 -31.19 -10.92
C ASP A 616 -1.61 -31.14 -9.39
N ILE A 617 -0.78 -30.31 -8.75
CA ILE A 617 -0.74 -30.21 -7.28
C ILE A 617 -2.09 -29.82 -6.68
N GLY A 618 -2.95 -29.13 -7.44
CA GLY A 618 -4.33 -28.81 -7.03
C GLY A 618 -5.21 -30.04 -6.78
N LYS A 619 -4.87 -31.23 -7.31
CA LYS A 619 -5.58 -32.47 -6.99
C LYS A 619 -5.31 -32.94 -5.53
N THR A 620 -4.10 -32.69 -5.04
CA THR A 620 -3.72 -33.02 -3.65
C THR A 620 -4.13 -31.92 -2.67
N TYR A 621 -4.10 -30.66 -3.10
CA TYR A 621 -4.45 -29.48 -2.33
C TYR A 621 -5.58 -28.72 -3.00
N PRO A 622 -6.83 -29.20 -2.94
CA PRO A 622 -7.94 -28.72 -3.76
C PRO A 622 -8.59 -27.44 -3.26
N LEU A 623 -8.31 -27.00 -2.04
CA LEU A 623 -8.92 -25.84 -1.44
C LEU A 623 -8.05 -24.60 -1.62
N ILE A 624 -8.70 -23.48 -1.94
CA ILE A 624 -8.06 -22.17 -1.98
C ILE A 624 -8.10 -21.59 -0.57
N MET A 625 -6.93 -21.32 0.00
CA MET A 625 -6.78 -20.62 1.26
C MET A 625 -6.67 -19.13 1.02
N THR A 626 -7.54 -18.36 1.65
CA THR A 626 -7.48 -16.91 1.71
C THR A 626 -7.40 -16.44 3.15
N SER A 627 -6.96 -15.20 3.36
CA SER A 627 -6.80 -14.63 4.69
C SER A 627 -7.46 -13.26 4.81
N GLY A 628 -7.78 -12.86 6.03
CA GLY A 628 -8.39 -11.58 6.30
C GLY A 628 -8.36 -11.21 7.77
N ARG A 629 -9.11 -10.17 8.09
CA ARG A 629 -9.10 -9.48 9.37
C ARG A 629 -10.27 -9.91 10.26
N LEU A 630 -10.07 -9.76 11.57
CA LEU A 630 -11.09 -9.77 12.64
C LEU A 630 -11.12 -8.38 13.28
N VAL A 631 -12.27 -7.96 13.74
CA VAL A 631 -12.43 -6.65 14.39
C VAL A 631 -11.81 -6.60 15.79
N GLU A 632 -11.69 -7.73 16.43
CA GLU A 632 -11.17 -7.88 17.79
C GLU A 632 -9.66 -7.61 17.89
N PHE A 633 -8.93 -7.76 16.76
CA PHE A 633 -7.48 -7.65 16.75
C PHE A 633 -6.98 -6.62 15.75
N GLU A 634 -5.89 -5.97 16.09
CA GLU A 634 -5.21 -4.99 15.24
C GLU A 634 -3.99 -5.63 14.55
N GLY A 635 -3.81 -5.37 13.25
CA GLY A 635 -2.65 -5.75 12.45
C GLY A 635 -2.13 -7.15 12.68
N GLY A 636 -0.86 -7.27 13.04
CA GLY A 636 -0.22 -8.55 13.41
C GLY A 636 -0.75 -9.16 14.70
N GLY A 637 -1.46 -8.38 15.50
CA GLY A 637 -2.14 -8.82 16.72
C GLY A 637 -1.26 -8.92 17.96
N GLU A 638 0.01 -8.51 17.89
CA GLU A 638 0.94 -8.69 19.01
C GLU A 638 0.46 -7.96 20.28
N GLU A 639 0.09 -6.67 20.15
CA GLU A 639 -0.40 -5.86 21.27
C GLU A 639 -1.81 -6.32 21.70
N THR A 640 -2.69 -6.53 20.75
CA THR A 640 -4.11 -6.81 21.02
C THR A 640 -4.33 -8.21 21.57
N ARG A 641 -3.51 -9.20 21.19
CA ARG A 641 -3.57 -10.56 21.79
C ARG A 641 -3.08 -10.61 23.24
N SER A 642 -2.38 -9.56 23.67
CA SER A 642 -1.97 -9.40 25.08
C SER A 642 -3.04 -8.72 25.93
N ASN A 643 -4.13 -8.24 25.33
CA ASN A 643 -5.26 -7.64 26.04
C ASN A 643 -6.28 -8.69 26.45
N PRO A 644 -6.50 -8.93 27.77
CA PRO A 644 -7.39 -9.98 28.26
C PRO A 644 -8.84 -9.83 27.77
N TRP A 645 -9.35 -8.61 27.69
CA TRP A 645 -10.74 -8.34 27.26
C TRP A 645 -10.98 -8.68 25.79
N LEU A 646 -10.01 -8.34 24.93
CA LEU A 646 -10.09 -8.73 23.51
C LEU A 646 -9.92 -10.24 23.36
N ALA A 647 -9.08 -10.85 24.20
CA ALA A 647 -8.89 -12.29 24.24
C ALA A 647 -10.18 -13.04 24.61
N GLU A 648 -11.04 -12.50 25.49
CA GLU A 648 -12.34 -13.07 25.81
C GLU A 648 -13.31 -13.06 24.62
N LEU A 649 -13.20 -12.05 23.73
CA LEU A 649 -14.07 -11.93 22.56
C LEU A 649 -13.69 -12.93 21.45
N GLN A 650 -12.40 -13.24 21.30
CA GLN A 650 -11.90 -14.15 20.27
C GLN A 650 -10.69 -14.94 20.81
N GLN A 651 -10.93 -16.12 21.32
CA GLN A 651 -9.94 -16.91 22.04
C GLN A 651 -9.05 -17.75 21.13
N ASP A 652 -9.62 -18.31 20.05
CA ASP A 652 -8.94 -19.30 19.22
C ASP A 652 -8.79 -18.81 17.76
N MET A 653 -7.64 -19.16 17.18
CA MET A 653 -7.50 -19.09 15.73
C MET A 653 -8.34 -20.21 15.09
N PHE A 654 -8.97 -19.88 13.98
CA PHE A 654 -9.88 -20.81 13.28
C PHE A 654 -9.64 -20.81 11.77
N VAL A 655 -10.17 -21.86 11.12
CA VAL A 655 -10.37 -21.91 9.68
C VAL A 655 -11.86 -22.01 9.38
N GLU A 656 -12.42 -21.06 8.64
CA GLU A 656 -13.77 -21.20 8.08
C GLU A 656 -13.74 -22.20 6.92
N ILE A 657 -14.58 -23.22 7.00
CA ILE A 657 -14.73 -24.27 6.00
C ILE A 657 -16.19 -24.48 5.68
N ASN A 658 -16.51 -24.59 4.37
CA ASN A 658 -17.87 -24.85 3.93
C ASN A 658 -18.39 -26.19 4.43
N PRO A 659 -19.69 -26.33 4.81
CA PRO A 659 -20.27 -27.58 5.30
C PRO A 659 -20.03 -28.78 4.39
N ARG A 660 -20.13 -28.59 3.06
CA ARG A 660 -19.85 -29.66 2.09
C ARG A 660 -18.38 -30.11 2.17
N ALA A 661 -17.46 -29.14 2.12
CA ALA A 661 -16.03 -29.46 2.21
C ALA A 661 -15.62 -30.09 3.55
N ALA A 662 -16.28 -29.71 4.63
CA ALA A 662 -16.11 -30.30 5.96
C ALA A 662 -16.63 -31.75 6.00
N ASN A 663 -17.84 -32.00 5.49
CA ASN A 663 -18.43 -33.33 5.42
C ASN A 663 -17.60 -34.31 4.57
N ASP A 664 -17.10 -33.87 3.42
CA ASP A 664 -16.23 -34.68 2.54
C ASP A 664 -14.94 -35.14 3.26
N ARG A 665 -14.54 -34.45 4.34
CA ARG A 665 -13.35 -34.71 5.17
C ARG A 665 -13.68 -35.27 6.55
N GLY A 666 -14.96 -35.45 6.84
CA GLY A 666 -15.45 -35.90 8.13
C GLY A 666 -15.16 -34.94 9.28
N ILE A 667 -14.98 -33.64 9.02
CA ILE A 667 -14.66 -32.58 9.98
C ILE A 667 -15.96 -32.03 10.57
N ARG A 668 -16.00 -31.88 11.91
CA ARG A 668 -17.09 -31.24 12.62
C ARG A 668 -16.69 -29.83 13.07
N ASP A 669 -17.70 -29.02 13.34
CA ASP A 669 -17.49 -27.69 13.91
C ASP A 669 -16.78 -27.79 15.27
N GLY A 670 -15.80 -26.90 15.48
CA GLY A 670 -14.98 -26.88 16.70
C GLY A 670 -13.84 -27.90 16.78
N GLU A 671 -13.74 -28.84 15.86
CA GLU A 671 -12.61 -29.80 15.84
C GLU A 671 -11.29 -29.13 15.48
N MET A 672 -10.20 -29.62 16.10
CA MET A 672 -8.84 -29.21 15.71
C MET A 672 -8.44 -29.86 14.39
N VAL A 673 -7.89 -29.10 13.50
CA VAL A 673 -7.48 -29.54 12.16
C VAL A 673 -6.09 -29.04 11.79
N TRP A 674 -5.44 -29.75 10.89
CA TRP A 674 -4.26 -29.30 10.19
C TRP A 674 -4.64 -28.68 8.86
N VAL A 675 -4.16 -27.46 8.62
CA VAL A 675 -4.14 -26.85 7.28
C VAL A 675 -2.73 -27.06 6.73
N LYS A 676 -2.63 -27.84 5.67
CA LYS A 676 -1.36 -28.22 5.01
C LYS A 676 -1.27 -27.57 3.63
N THR A 677 -0.09 -27.15 3.23
CA THR A 677 0.15 -26.48 1.94
C THR A 677 1.22 -27.20 1.12
N PRO A 678 1.27 -26.94 -0.21
CA PRO A 678 2.21 -27.59 -1.11
C PRO A 678 3.69 -27.40 -0.78
N THR A 679 4.04 -26.39 0.00
CA THR A 679 5.42 -26.12 0.44
C THR A 679 5.87 -27.00 1.60
N GLY A 680 4.98 -27.84 2.14
CA GLY A 680 5.23 -28.67 3.32
C GLY A 680 4.94 -27.95 4.64
N ALA A 681 4.50 -26.68 4.60
CA ALA A 681 4.04 -25.97 5.78
C ALA A 681 2.71 -26.53 6.26
N LYS A 682 2.53 -26.53 7.57
CA LYS A 682 1.26 -26.91 8.22
C LYS A 682 1.01 -26.00 9.42
N ILE A 683 -0.24 -25.69 9.66
CA ILE A 683 -0.69 -24.94 10.84
C ILE A 683 -1.86 -25.66 11.48
N GLN A 684 -1.95 -25.59 12.81
CA GLN A 684 -2.99 -26.23 13.59
C GLN A 684 -4.01 -25.20 14.07
N VAL A 685 -5.28 -25.37 13.70
CA VAL A 685 -6.34 -24.40 13.97
C VAL A 685 -7.66 -25.11 14.28
N LYS A 686 -8.62 -24.38 14.84
CA LYS A 686 -9.98 -24.88 15.08
C LYS A 686 -10.82 -24.75 13.81
N ALA A 687 -11.57 -25.78 13.44
CA ALA A 687 -12.51 -25.71 12.32
C ALA A 687 -13.76 -24.92 12.73
N GLN A 688 -14.17 -23.99 11.88
CA GLN A 688 -15.46 -23.30 11.95
C GLN A 688 -16.25 -23.64 10.68
N VAL A 689 -17.26 -24.50 10.84
CA VAL A 689 -18.07 -24.95 9.70
C VAL A 689 -19.14 -23.89 9.39
N THR A 690 -19.06 -23.29 8.21
CA THR A 690 -19.94 -22.17 7.86
C THR A 690 -20.11 -22.00 6.35
N GLU A 691 -21.26 -21.49 5.91
CA GLU A 691 -21.53 -21.12 4.50
C GLU A 691 -20.96 -19.74 4.09
N ARG A 692 -20.24 -19.07 4.99
CA ARG A 692 -19.58 -17.78 4.67
C ARG A 692 -18.55 -17.91 3.57
N VAL A 693 -17.96 -19.08 3.41
CA VAL A 693 -17.04 -19.43 2.32
C VAL A 693 -17.65 -20.45 1.36
N GLY A 694 -17.19 -20.43 0.10
CA GLY A 694 -17.58 -21.43 -0.90
C GLY A 694 -16.99 -22.82 -0.61
N PRO A 695 -17.46 -23.87 -1.30
CA PRO A 695 -17.00 -25.24 -1.04
C PRO A 695 -15.53 -25.51 -1.43
N ASP A 696 -14.95 -24.65 -2.24
CA ASP A 696 -13.57 -24.72 -2.71
C ASP A 696 -12.63 -23.71 -2.02
N THR A 697 -13.16 -22.94 -1.08
CA THR A 697 -12.42 -21.83 -0.44
C THR A 697 -12.48 -21.96 1.08
N VAL A 698 -11.37 -21.66 1.74
CA VAL A 698 -11.27 -21.57 3.20
C VAL A 698 -10.67 -20.22 3.60
N PHE A 699 -11.06 -19.73 4.77
CA PHE A 699 -10.60 -18.45 5.30
C PHE A 699 -9.92 -18.63 6.65
N LEU A 700 -8.80 -17.94 6.85
CA LEU A 700 -8.09 -17.88 8.13
C LEU A 700 -7.76 -16.44 8.51
N PRO A 701 -7.94 -16.04 9.79
CA PRO A 701 -7.53 -14.74 10.27
C PRO A 701 -6.00 -14.65 10.41
N PHE A 702 -5.41 -13.49 10.13
CA PHE A 702 -3.95 -13.32 10.13
C PHE A 702 -3.37 -12.74 11.44
N HIS A 703 -4.20 -12.50 12.45
CA HIS A 703 -3.78 -11.80 13.69
C HIS A 703 -3.04 -12.68 14.70
N PHE A 704 -2.90 -13.96 14.43
CA PHE A 704 -2.37 -14.92 15.40
C PHE A 704 -0.90 -15.23 15.13
N SER A 705 -0.18 -15.51 16.20
CA SER A 705 1.17 -16.09 16.20
C SER A 705 1.51 -16.58 17.61
N GLY A 706 2.74 -17.05 17.84
CA GLY A 706 3.17 -17.63 19.12
C GLY A 706 3.09 -19.15 19.15
N ARG A 707 2.63 -19.77 18.04
CA ARG A 707 2.82 -21.19 17.73
C ARG A 707 3.54 -21.35 16.40
N TRP A 708 4.19 -22.49 16.25
CA TRP A 708 4.94 -22.81 15.04
C TRP A 708 4.70 -24.27 14.66
N GLN A 709 3.92 -24.50 13.61
CA GLN A 709 3.58 -25.82 13.10
C GLN A 709 3.09 -26.79 14.21
N GLY A 710 2.24 -26.30 15.10
CA GLY A 710 1.66 -27.02 16.24
C GLY A 710 2.44 -26.85 17.54
N ALA A 711 3.71 -26.47 17.52
CA ALA A 711 4.49 -26.27 18.73
C ALA A 711 4.18 -24.90 19.37
N ASP A 712 4.01 -24.87 20.70
CA ASP A 712 3.83 -23.64 21.46
C ASP A 712 5.20 -22.97 21.69
N LEU A 713 5.35 -21.70 21.31
CA LEU A 713 6.57 -20.93 21.48
C LEU A 713 6.69 -20.27 22.85
N LYS A 714 5.78 -20.51 23.78
CA LYS A 714 5.75 -19.87 25.10
C LYS A 714 7.11 -19.88 25.80
N GLN A 715 7.83 -20.99 25.73
CA GLN A 715 9.15 -21.16 26.35
C GLN A 715 10.26 -20.24 25.79
N TYR A 716 10.02 -19.62 24.64
CA TYR A 716 10.97 -18.71 23.98
C TYR A 716 10.63 -17.22 24.19
N TYR A 717 9.55 -16.94 24.91
CA TYR A 717 9.27 -15.60 25.41
C TYR A 717 9.90 -15.41 26.79
N PRO A 718 10.25 -14.17 27.17
CA PRO A 718 10.59 -13.89 28.56
C PRO A 718 9.45 -14.26 29.50
N ASP A 719 9.77 -14.65 30.72
CA ASP A 719 8.80 -15.05 31.74
C ASP A 719 7.74 -13.96 31.97
N GLY A 720 6.47 -14.34 31.84
CA GLY A 720 5.33 -13.42 32.01
C GLY A 720 5.05 -12.47 30.83
N ALA A 721 5.89 -12.45 29.78
CA ALA A 721 5.79 -11.51 28.67
C ALA A 721 5.21 -12.12 27.37
N TYR A 722 4.65 -13.31 27.43
CA TYR A 722 3.98 -13.94 26.29
C TYR A 722 2.53 -13.45 26.15
N PRO A 723 1.98 -13.39 24.93
CA PRO A 723 0.60 -13.00 24.70
C PRO A 723 -0.40 -13.92 25.43
N VAL A 724 -1.52 -13.37 25.89
CA VAL A 724 -2.62 -14.12 26.50
C VAL A 724 -3.13 -15.20 25.54
N ILE A 725 -3.28 -14.85 24.26
CA ILE A 725 -3.63 -15.80 23.20
C ILE A 725 -2.44 -16.04 22.28
N ARG A 726 -2.13 -17.29 22.08
CA ARG A 726 -1.18 -17.76 21.07
C ARG A 726 -1.89 -18.66 20.06
N GLY A 727 -1.58 -18.46 18.79
CA GLY A 727 -2.06 -19.25 17.67
C GLY A 727 -0.99 -19.40 16.60
N GLU A 728 -1.35 -19.99 15.49
CA GLU A 728 -0.46 -20.10 14.33
C GLU A 728 -0.43 -18.79 13.53
N ALA A 729 0.70 -18.43 12.97
CA ALA A 729 0.75 -17.39 11.94
C ALA A 729 0.24 -17.97 10.61
N VAL A 730 -0.88 -17.45 10.09
CA VAL A 730 -1.44 -17.92 8.82
C VAL A 730 -0.41 -17.87 7.68
N ASN A 731 0.45 -16.88 7.70
CA ASN A 731 1.47 -16.68 6.67
C ASN A 731 2.63 -17.70 6.76
N THR A 732 2.71 -18.53 7.79
CA THR A 732 3.54 -19.74 7.77
C THR A 732 3.06 -20.69 6.67
N ALA A 733 1.76 -20.77 6.44
CA ALA A 733 1.14 -21.61 5.43
C ALA A 733 1.04 -20.94 4.04
N THR A 734 1.22 -19.61 3.93
CA THR A 734 1.26 -18.95 2.63
C THR A 734 2.57 -19.27 1.91
N THR A 735 2.48 -19.25 0.59
CA THR A 735 3.54 -19.76 -0.25
C THR A 735 4.25 -18.63 -1.00
N TYR A 736 5.28 -18.96 -1.73
CA TYR A 736 6.02 -18.01 -2.55
C TYR A 736 5.12 -17.45 -3.65
N GLY A 737 5.09 -16.14 -3.76
CA GLY A 737 4.43 -15.41 -4.81
C GLY A 737 4.44 -13.93 -4.48
N TYR A 738 4.68 -13.08 -5.47
CA TYR A 738 4.66 -11.64 -5.31
C TYR A 738 4.40 -10.93 -6.64
N ASP A 739 3.87 -9.74 -6.54
CA ASP A 739 3.62 -8.87 -7.69
C ASP A 739 4.92 -8.45 -8.36
N SER A 740 4.99 -8.54 -9.68
CA SER A 740 6.20 -8.27 -10.45
C SER A 740 6.64 -6.80 -10.45
N VAL A 741 5.74 -5.88 -10.15
CA VAL A 741 6.02 -4.44 -10.14
C VAL A 741 6.30 -3.93 -8.73
N THR A 742 5.42 -4.27 -7.79
CA THR A 742 5.47 -3.76 -6.42
C THR A 742 6.18 -4.69 -5.47
N MET A 743 6.42 -5.94 -5.87
CA MET A 743 6.91 -7.02 -5.02
C MET A 743 6.02 -7.30 -3.79
N MET A 744 4.75 -6.89 -3.84
CA MET A 744 3.77 -7.23 -2.81
C MET A 744 3.53 -8.73 -2.79
N GLN A 745 3.59 -9.31 -1.61
CA GLN A 745 3.43 -10.77 -1.42
C GLN A 745 2.02 -11.26 -1.77
N GLU A 746 1.94 -12.49 -2.30
CA GLU A 746 0.69 -13.21 -2.51
C GLU A 746 0.24 -13.86 -1.19
N THR A 747 -0.89 -13.45 -0.64
CA THR A 747 -1.44 -14.01 0.60
C THR A 747 -2.94 -14.30 0.50
N LYS A 748 -3.54 -14.12 -0.66
CA LYS A 748 -4.98 -14.26 -0.85
C LYS A 748 -5.38 -15.50 -1.66
N THR A 749 -4.39 -16.15 -2.30
CA THR A 749 -4.64 -17.35 -3.09
C THR A 749 -3.50 -18.34 -2.91
N THR A 750 -3.67 -19.28 -1.99
CA THR A 750 -2.75 -20.40 -1.75
C THR A 750 -3.56 -21.70 -1.78
N LEU A 751 -3.00 -22.78 -2.32
CA LEU A 751 -3.64 -24.09 -2.24
C LEU A 751 -3.38 -24.74 -0.88
N CYS A 752 -4.40 -25.40 -0.35
CA CYS A 752 -4.28 -26.17 0.89
C CYS A 752 -5.14 -27.43 0.89
N GLN A 753 -4.84 -28.30 1.85
CA GLN A 753 -5.68 -29.43 2.28
C GLN A 753 -5.91 -29.32 3.77
N ILE A 754 -7.11 -29.68 4.22
CA ILE A 754 -7.47 -29.72 5.64
C ILE A 754 -7.70 -31.15 6.06
N GLU A 755 -7.07 -31.53 7.17
CA GLU A 755 -7.14 -32.89 7.75
C GLU A 755 -7.39 -32.79 9.25
N LYS A 756 -8.08 -33.78 9.81
CA LYS A 756 -8.22 -33.88 11.29
C LYS A 756 -6.85 -34.02 11.96
N THR A 757 -6.72 -33.44 13.13
CA THR A 757 -5.66 -33.83 14.04
C THR A 757 -6.01 -35.20 14.58
N ALA A 758 -5.07 -36.14 14.46
CA ALA A 758 -5.26 -37.50 15.02
C ALA A 758 -5.47 -37.48 16.53
#